data_887330eb5e3801100828585c2e71b00d
#
_entry.id   887330eb5e3801100828585c2e71b00d
#
_cell.length_a   1.000
_cell.length_b   1.000
_cell.length_c   1.000
_cell.angle_alpha   90.00
_cell.angle_beta   90.00
_cell.angle_gamma   90.00
#
_symmetry.space_group_name_H-M   'P 1'
#
loop_
_entity.id
_entity.type
_entity.pdbx_description
1 polymer ?
#
loop_
_entity_poly.entity_id
_entity_poly.type
_entity_poly.pdbx_seq_one_letter_code
_entity_poly.pdbx_strand_id
1 'polypeptide(L)'
;MKGVHLRRPILIAMIGYIIGILVGLYLKISIVPFCFLVIAIYKIKQIYKVKKDKIEEENNIKSRKNKKVKGNKTRKKLKLLSLKRYIRYLRIYINSKIIFLILISSIISNSIIIIQNKKYEQIYNSLEKQEKINLVGVVVSNKEEKKFNNKYKIQTKYNNTKIRLYIMVKKDIQLKYGDKIEFTGEYIRPEKRRNYKGFDYSNYLKQLKIYGTMKITNVKVIEERKANPIFQISNEIKTKIISNTKEALDEETSAILLGLILGNKDDIDENIEENFRSAGMAHILAVSGMHVTYVILGLSLIMKKILGKRKNYIFCICVLIVYMFITNFSASVTRAGIMGIIMILSKIFYRKNDIYTALSISLFIILIYNPFLIQSLGLLLSYGGVIGIIILNKSILSILKNIKIKNKKYKYFIKPKIQNSLDKIKEIISVSMSVQIFIFPIAIYNLNTFNPYFFISNLLLSIVIGPIIIIGFLFIIVILINYQITKLFIEPIKIGIKILIYISKIGKLPFSKIYIPTLSLFSIFIYYFIIVILLVTYKIYSTKKPNMTQIRAKNLIALIKFKIKNNIKKVKTLIIIICVVIILIIFIPRNLKIYFIDVGQGDSTLIVTPHNKTILIDGGGSENSDYDIGQNTLLPYILDRGYNTIDTIIISHFDSDHVRSDCYM
;
A
#
# COMPACT_ATOMS: atom_id res chain seq x y z
N MET A 1 -34.08 -23.14 -13.61
CA MET A 1 -33.31 -21.91 -13.38
C MET A 1 -32.14 -22.20 -12.46
N LYS A 2 -30.96 -22.56 -12.97
CA LYS A 2 -29.75 -22.72 -12.16
C LYS A 2 -29.30 -21.32 -11.74
N GLY A 3 -29.41 -21.02 -10.46
CA GLY A 3 -28.99 -19.75 -9.88
C GLY A 3 -27.54 -19.44 -10.25
N VAL A 4 -27.30 -18.27 -10.81
CA VAL A 4 -25.94 -17.76 -11.03
C VAL A 4 -25.31 -17.57 -9.67
N HIS A 5 -24.51 -18.54 -9.25
CA HIS A 5 -23.72 -18.39 -8.03
C HIS A 5 -22.78 -17.20 -8.20
N LEU A 6 -22.89 -16.22 -7.30
CA LEU A 6 -21.95 -15.12 -7.21
C LEU A 6 -20.53 -15.70 -7.02
N ARG A 7 -19.73 -15.61 -8.06
CA ARG A 7 -18.31 -15.94 -7.91
C ARG A 7 -17.67 -14.84 -7.05
N ARG A 8 -17.14 -15.20 -5.88
CA ARG A 8 -16.42 -14.32 -4.95
C ARG A 8 -17.25 -13.17 -4.36
N PRO A 9 -18.30 -13.44 -3.60
CA PRO A 9 -19.16 -12.39 -3.02
C PRO A 9 -18.39 -11.44 -2.09
N ILE A 10 -17.39 -11.94 -1.36
CA ILE A 10 -16.56 -11.14 -0.44
C ILE A 10 -15.73 -10.10 -1.18
N LEU A 11 -15.19 -10.42 -2.36
CA LEU A 11 -14.47 -9.45 -3.19
C LEU A 11 -15.39 -8.30 -3.64
N ILE A 12 -16.63 -8.63 -3.99
CA ILE A 12 -17.62 -7.64 -4.42
C ILE A 12 -18.03 -6.74 -3.26
N ALA A 13 -18.28 -7.32 -2.08
CA ALA A 13 -18.57 -6.58 -0.86
C ALA A 13 -17.40 -5.66 -0.48
N MET A 14 -16.15 -6.14 -0.63
CA MET A 14 -14.95 -5.38 -0.34
C MET A 14 -14.80 -4.16 -1.25
N ILE A 15 -15.08 -4.29 -2.54
CA ILE A 15 -15.08 -3.16 -3.48
C ILE A 15 -16.09 -2.10 -3.03
N GLY A 16 -17.31 -2.50 -2.69
CA GLY A 16 -18.30 -1.58 -2.15
C GLY A 16 -17.86 -0.92 -0.84
N TYR A 17 -17.22 -1.69 0.04
CA TYR A 17 -16.72 -1.20 1.32
C TYR A 17 -15.65 -0.13 1.13
N ILE A 18 -14.70 -0.33 0.20
CA ILE A 18 -13.67 0.66 -0.19
C ILE A 18 -14.33 1.94 -0.73
N ILE A 19 -15.29 1.81 -1.65
CA ILE A 19 -16.00 2.96 -2.23
C ILE A 19 -16.65 3.79 -1.12
N GLY A 20 -17.36 3.15 -0.19
CA GLY A 20 -18.00 3.85 0.92
C GLY A 20 -17.03 4.60 1.82
N ILE A 21 -15.87 3.99 2.15
CA ILE A 21 -14.83 4.67 2.92
C ILE A 21 -14.29 5.88 2.16
N LEU A 22 -13.95 5.73 0.87
CA LEU A 22 -13.36 6.81 0.08
C LEU A 22 -14.33 8.00 -0.04
N VAL A 23 -15.60 7.76 -0.30
CA VAL A 23 -16.60 8.84 -0.34
C VAL A 23 -16.75 9.52 1.02
N GLY A 24 -16.79 8.76 2.11
CA GLY A 24 -16.88 9.34 3.46
C GLY A 24 -15.66 10.14 3.87
N LEU A 25 -14.46 9.74 3.42
CA LEU A 25 -13.21 10.46 3.72
C LEU A 25 -13.07 11.74 2.89
N TYR A 26 -13.26 11.65 1.58
CA TYR A 26 -12.95 12.76 0.66
C TYR A 26 -14.11 13.71 0.44
N LEU A 27 -15.33 13.18 0.28
CA LEU A 27 -16.50 14.03 0.05
C LEU A 27 -17.20 14.41 1.34
N LYS A 28 -16.97 13.68 2.45
CA LYS A 28 -17.60 13.89 3.78
C LYS A 28 -19.14 13.88 3.73
N ILE A 29 -19.71 13.25 2.70
CA ILE A 29 -21.14 13.19 2.42
C ILE A 29 -21.64 11.79 2.75
N SER A 30 -22.87 11.71 3.26
CA SER A 30 -23.57 10.44 3.39
C SER A 30 -24.00 9.93 1.99
N ILE A 31 -23.58 8.70 1.66
CA ILE A 31 -24.01 8.01 0.42
C ILE A 31 -25.46 7.53 0.51
N VAL A 32 -26.05 7.47 1.70
CA VAL A 32 -27.37 6.87 1.93
C VAL A 32 -28.43 7.39 0.95
N PRO A 33 -28.62 8.72 0.76
CA PRO A 33 -29.61 9.24 -0.19
C PRO A 33 -29.35 8.80 -1.64
N PHE A 34 -28.07 8.82 -2.06
CA PHE A 34 -27.67 8.42 -3.41
C PHE A 34 -27.93 6.93 -3.67
N CYS A 35 -27.67 6.07 -2.70
CA CYS A 35 -27.95 4.65 -2.81
C CYS A 35 -29.45 4.36 -2.92
N PHE A 36 -30.30 5.08 -2.16
CA PHE A 36 -31.74 4.99 -2.33
C PHE A 36 -32.19 5.42 -3.72
N LEU A 37 -31.63 6.50 -4.26
CA LEU A 37 -31.92 6.95 -5.63
C LEU A 37 -31.54 5.88 -6.65
N VAL A 38 -30.36 5.27 -6.53
CA VAL A 38 -29.90 4.19 -7.44
C VAL A 38 -30.83 2.97 -7.35
N ILE A 39 -31.25 2.59 -6.14
CA ILE A 39 -32.21 1.49 -5.93
C ILE A 39 -33.56 1.82 -6.55
N ALA A 40 -34.05 3.05 -6.37
CA ALA A 40 -35.31 3.51 -6.93
C ALA A 40 -35.27 3.50 -8.46
N ILE A 41 -34.23 4.06 -9.08
CA ILE A 41 -34.02 4.04 -10.53
C ILE A 41 -33.95 2.60 -11.06
N TYR A 42 -33.28 1.73 -10.33
CA TYR A 42 -33.18 0.32 -10.70
C TYR A 42 -34.54 -0.39 -10.66
N LYS A 43 -35.34 -0.17 -9.60
CA LYS A 43 -36.72 -0.70 -9.50
C LYS A 43 -37.62 -0.17 -10.61
N ILE A 44 -37.57 1.14 -10.89
CA ILE A 44 -38.32 1.76 -11.98
C ILE A 44 -37.94 1.11 -13.33
N LYS A 45 -36.65 0.90 -13.59
CA LYS A 45 -36.18 0.20 -14.83
C LYS A 45 -36.65 -1.25 -14.88
N GLN A 46 -36.74 -1.97 -13.76
CA GLN A 46 -37.31 -3.32 -13.73
C GLN A 46 -38.82 -3.33 -14.07
N ILE A 47 -39.58 -2.41 -13.48
CA ILE A 47 -41.04 -2.28 -13.74
C ILE A 47 -41.28 -1.94 -15.23
N TYR A 48 -40.49 -0.99 -15.79
CA TYR A 48 -40.56 -0.62 -17.19
C TYR A 48 -40.22 -1.78 -18.12
N LYS A 49 -39.26 -2.63 -17.74
CA LYS A 49 -38.88 -3.82 -18.50
C LYS A 49 -40.00 -4.86 -18.53
N VAL A 50 -40.62 -5.15 -17.39
CA VAL A 50 -41.77 -6.10 -17.29
C VAL A 50 -42.94 -5.62 -18.15
N LYS A 51 -43.27 -4.31 -18.10
CA LYS A 51 -44.31 -3.73 -18.97
C LYS A 51 -43.97 -3.87 -20.44
N LYS A 52 -42.70 -3.61 -20.83
CA LYS A 52 -42.27 -3.71 -22.21
C LYS A 52 -42.26 -5.14 -22.74
N ASP A 53 -41.79 -6.10 -21.94
CA ASP A 53 -41.80 -7.52 -22.32
C ASP A 53 -43.24 -8.03 -22.55
N LYS A 54 -44.24 -7.57 -21.72
CA LYS A 54 -45.67 -7.85 -21.92
C LYS A 54 -46.20 -7.26 -23.23
N ILE A 55 -45.87 -6.00 -23.56
CA ILE A 55 -46.28 -5.33 -24.80
C ILE A 55 -45.65 -6.01 -26.04
N GLU A 56 -44.37 -6.46 -25.92
CA GLU A 56 -43.69 -7.21 -27.02
C GLU A 56 -44.32 -8.61 -27.20
N GLU A 57 -44.79 -9.29 -26.13
CA GLU A 57 -45.52 -10.54 -26.25
C GLU A 57 -46.90 -10.33 -26.90
N GLU A 58 -47.64 -9.33 -26.52
CA GLU A 58 -48.94 -8.98 -27.15
C GLU A 58 -48.80 -8.61 -28.61
N ASN A 59 -47.76 -7.83 -28.97
CA ASN A 59 -47.50 -7.48 -30.38
C ASN A 59 -46.96 -8.67 -31.19
N ASN A 60 -46.21 -9.60 -30.61
CA ASN A 60 -45.78 -10.83 -31.27
C ASN A 60 -46.94 -11.80 -31.50
N ILE A 61 -47.94 -11.84 -30.61
CA ILE A 61 -49.18 -12.62 -30.82
C ILE A 61 -50.00 -12.02 -31.93
N LYS A 62 -50.13 -10.69 -32.01
CA LYS A 62 -50.78 -9.99 -33.13
C LYS A 62 -50.04 -10.12 -34.43
N SER A 63 -48.70 -10.10 -34.48
CA SER A 63 -47.91 -10.22 -35.71
C SER A 63 -47.79 -11.66 -36.24
N ARG A 64 -47.97 -12.68 -35.40
CA ARG A 64 -48.11 -14.08 -35.87
C ARG A 64 -49.45 -14.32 -36.64
N LYS A 65 -50.48 -13.51 -36.37
CA LYS A 65 -51.73 -13.55 -37.13
C LYS A 65 -51.61 -12.87 -38.51
N ASN A 66 -50.59 -12.03 -38.79
CA ASN A 66 -50.49 -11.25 -40.04
C ASN A 66 -49.21 -11.53 -40.87
N LYS A 67 -48.55 -12.68 -40.74
CA LYS A 67 -47.41 -13.01 -41.60
C LYS A 67 -47.75 -13.86 -42.82
N LYS A 68 -48.16 -13.17 -43.86
CA LYS A 68 -47.72 -13.44 -45.25
C LYS A 68 -47.24 -12.09 -45.80
N VAL A 69 -46.04 -12.10 -46.46
CA VAL A 69 -45.47 -11.04 -47.35
C VAL A 69 -44.24 -10.26 -46.85
N LYS A 70 -43.15 -10.55 -47.60
CA LYS A 70 -42.04 -9.72 -48.13
C LYS A 70 -40.80 -9.33 -47.30
N GLY A 71 -39.68 -9.64 -47.98
CA GLY A 71 -38.29 -9.43 -47.61
C GLY A 71 -37.72 -8.05 -47.96
N ASN A 72 -36.41 -7.93 -47.67
CA ASN A 72 -35.50 -6.84 -47.98
C ASN A 72 -35.53 -5.56 -47.13
N LYS A 73 -35.16 -5.73 -45.84
CA LYS A 73 -34.55 -4.62 -45.05
C LYS A 73 -33.59 -5.17 -43.98
N THR A 74 -32.83 -6.21 -44.30
CA THR A 74 -32.21 -7.10 -43.31
C THR A 74 -30.81 -6.70 -42.82
N ARG A 75 -29.98 -5.93 -43.55
CA ARG A 75 -28.58 -5.67 -43.14
C ARG A 75 -28.37 -4.55 -42.10
N LYS A 76 -29.15 -3.46 -42.12
CA LYS A 76 -29.08 -2.40 -41.10
C LYS A 76 -29.72 -2.82 -39.76
N LYS A 77 -30.80 -3.62 -39.82
CA LYS A 77 -31.49 -4.16 -38.64
C LYS A 77 -30.63 -5.19 -37.90
N LEU A 78 -29.75 -5.94 -38.57
CA LEU A 78 -28.83 -6.90 -37.97
C LEU A 78 -27.71 -6.25 -37.18
N LYS A 79 -27.17 -5.09 -37.60
CA LYS A 79 -26.16 -4.33 -36.81
C LYS A 79 -26.74 -3.70 -35.55
N LEU A 80 -27.98 -3.18 -35.62
CA LEU A 80 -28.67 -2.62 -34.44
C LEU A 80 -29.10 -3.71 -33.47
N LEU A 81 -29.46 -4.89 -33.96
CA LEU A 81 -29.79 -6.08 -33.15
C LEU A 81 -28.55 -6.66 -32.45
N SER A 82 -27.39 -6.62 -33.09
CA SER A 82 -26.14 -7.06 -32.45
C SER A 82 -25.70 -6.13 -31.32
N LEU A 83 -25.85 -4.80 -31.49
CA LEU A 83 -25.58 -3.82 -30.46
C LEU A 83 -26.60 -3.93 -29.30
N LYS A 84 -27.88 -4.12 -29.61
CA LYS A 84 -28.94 -4.38 -28.63
C LYS A 84 -28.74 -5.70 -27.90
N ARG A 85 -28.27 -6.78 -28.56
CA ARG A 85 -27.87 -8.02 -27.93
C ARG A 85 -26.63 -7.84 -27.00
N TYR A 86 -25.64 -7.07 -27.42
CA TYR A 86 -24.45 -6.78 -26.62
C TYR A 86 -24.80 -5.98 -25.35
N ILE A 87 -25.68 -4.98 -25.47
CA ILE A 87 -26.22 -4.22 -24.33
C ILE A 87 -27.12 -5.12 -23.47
N ARG A 88 -27.85 -6.06 -24.07
CA ARG A 88 -28.66 -7.05 -23.34
C ARG A 88 -27.78 -8.07 -22.61
N TYR A 89 -26.63 -8.48 -23.17
CA TYR A 89 -25.63 -9.32 -22.52
C TYR A 89 -24.93 -8.58 -21.35
N LEU A 90 -24.58 -7.32 -21.52
CA LEU A 90 -24.07 -6.46 -20.41
C LEU A 90 -25.15 -6.26 -19.31
N ARG A 91 -26.44 -6.16 -19.69
CA ARG A 91 -27.55 -6.08 -18.74
C ARG A 91 -27.79 -7.37 -17.95
N ILE A 92 -27.56 -8.52 -18.53
CA ILE A 92 -27.74 -9.84 -17.88
C ILE A 92 -26.58 -10.13 -16.93
N TYR A 93 -25.39 -9.55 -17.16
CA TYR A 93 -24.20 -9.78 -16.35
C TYR A 93 -24.11 -8.96 -15.06
N ILE A 94 -24.84 -7.86 -14.95
CA ILE A 94 -24.92 -7.10 -13.69
C ILE A 94 -26.13 -7.64 -12.93
N ASN A 95 -25.88 -8.72 -12.18
CA ASN A 95 -26.89 -9.33 -11.34
C ASN A 95 -27.32 -8.32 -10.25
N SER A 96 -28.62 -8.14 -10.03
CA SER A 96 -29.16 -7.28 -8.96
C SER A 96 -28.54 -7.52 -7.60
N LYS A 97 -28.18 -8.77 -7.32
CA LYS A 97 -27.50 -9.19 -6.08
C LYS A 97 -26.10 -8.57 -5.94
N ILE A 98 -25.36 -8.36 -7.05
CA ILE A 98 -24.01 -7.74 -7.03
C ILE A 98 -24.16 -6.27 -6.66
N ILE A 99 -25.05 -5.56 -7.34
CA ILE A 99 -25.32 -4.13 -7.07
C ILE A 99 -25.77 -3.94 -5.62
N PHE A 100 -26.68 -4.76 -5.16
CA PHE A 100 -27.20 -4.73 -3.80
C PHE A 100 -26.08 -4.92 -2.75
N LEU A 101 -25.18 -5.89 -2.99
CA LEU A 101 -24.05 -6.15 -2.10
C LEU A 101 -23.06 -4.98 -2.05
N ILE A 102 -22.77 -4.37 -3.20
CA ILE A 102 -21.90 -3.18 -3.29
C ILE A 102 -22.54 -2.01 -2.55
N LEU A 103 -23.83 -1.75 -2.77
CA LEU A 103 -24.53 -0.63 -2.14
C LEU A 103 -24.60 -0.78 -0.62
N ILE A 104 -25.00 -1.95 -0.12
CA ILE A 104 -25.06 -2.19 1.33
C ILE A 104 -23.67 -2.02 1.98
N SER A 105 -22.65 -2.66 1.43
CA SER A 105 -21.31 -2.55 1.99
C SER A 105 -20.77 -1.12 1.93
N SER A 106 -21.10 -0.34 0.88
CA SER A 106 -20.77 1.07 0.77
C SER A 106 -21.48 1.93 1.81
N ILE A 107 -22.76 1.69 2.05
CA ILE A 107 -23.55 2.41 3.07
C ILE A 107 -22.95 2.17 4.46
N ILE A 108 -22.71 0.90 4.79
CA ILE A 108 -22.16 0.52 6.11
C ILE A 108 -20.80 1.22 6.34
N SER A 109 -19.88 1.11 5.40
CA SER A 109 -18.55 1.68 5.55
C SER A 109 -18.55 3.21 5.58
N ASN A 110 -19.40 3.85 4.76
CA ASN A 110 -19.55 5.31 4.75
C ASN A 110 -20.11 5.81 6.09
N SER A 111 -21.11 5.14 6.65
CA SER A 111 -21.66 5.49 7.95
C SER A 111 -20.62 5.34 9.06
N ILE A 112 -19.86 4.25 9.06
CA ILE A 112 -18.79 4.01 10.04
C ILE A 112 -17.76 5.14 10.02
N ILE A 113 -17.28 5.54 8.84
CA ILE A 113 -16.23 6.56 8.74
C ILE A 113 -16.72 7.96 9.15
N ILE A 114 -17.97 8.29 8.81
CA ILE A 114 -18.57 9.56 9.22
C ILE A 114 -18.75 9.61 10.74
N ILE A 115 -19.25 8.54 11.35
CA ILE A 115 -19.42 8.46 12.80
C ILE A 115 -18.07 8.56 13.52
N GLN A 116 -17.06 7.84 13.02
CA GLN A 116 -15.72 7.90 13.60
C GLN A 116 -15.11 9.29 13.46
N ASN A 117 -15.22 9.95 12.30
CA ASN A 117 -14.72 11.32 12.14
C ASN A 117 -15.40 12.30 13.09
N LYS A 118 -16.75 12.21 13.26
CA LYS A 118 -17.45 13.04 14.23
C LYS A 118 -16.97 12.80 15.65
N LYS A 119 -16.75 11.55 16.03
CA LYS A 119 -16.21 11.19 17.34
C LYS A 119 -14.82 11.79 17.57
N TYR A 120 -13.93 11.75 16.57
CA TYR A 120 -12.60 12.36 16.67
C TYR A 120 -12.72 13.88 16.89
N GLU A 121 -13.52 14.58 16.08
CA GLU A 121 -13.68 16.03 16.21
C GLU A 121 -14.35 16.42 17.56
N GLN A 122 -15.31 15.65 18.05
CA GLN A 122 -15.93 15.90 19.37
C GLN A 122 -14.88 15.79 20.50
N ILE A 123 -14.05 14.75 20.47
CA ILE A 123 -13.01 14.55 21.48
C ILE A 123 -11.93 15.62 21.37
N TYR A 124 -11.51 16.00 20.15
CA TYR A 124 -10.55 17.07 19.95
C TYR A 124 -11.06 18.38 20.56
N ASN A 125 -12.29 18.78 20.23
CA ASN A 125 -12.87 20.04 20.71
C ASN A 125 -13.08 20.02 22.23
N SER A 126 -13.37 18.88 22.84
CA SER A 126 -13.57 18.77 24.28
C SER A 126 -12.25 18.79 25.07
N LEU A 127 -11.17 18.23 24.52
CA LEU A 127 -9.84 18.28 25.12
C LEU A 127 -9.19 19.67 24.97
N GLU A 128 -9.36 20.31 23.82
CA GLU A 128 -8.76 21.62 23.51
C GLU A 128 -9.33 22.76 24.38
N LYS A 129 -10.56 22.61 24.87
CA LYS A 129 -11.20 23.60 25.75
C LYS A 129 -10.62 23.68 27.18
N GLN A 130 -9.78 22.75 27.55
CA GLN A 130 -9.21 22.64 28.91
C GLN A 130 -7.72 23.03 28.86
N GLU A 131 -7.32 24.04 29.59
CA GLU A 131 -5.93 24.49 29.68
C GLU A 131 -5.01 23.41 30.29
N LYS A 132 -5.46 22.76 31.34
CA LYS A 132 -4.76 21.62 31.98
C LYS A 132 -5.71 20.47 32.22
N ILE A 133 -5.30 19.28 31.79
CA ILE A 133 -6.11 18.07 31.88
C ILE A 133 -5.41 17.11 32.83
N ASN A 134 -6.14 16.62 33.82
CA ASN A 134 -5.71 15.53 34.67
C ASN A 134 -6.37 14.22 34.23
N LEU A 135 -5.60 13.20 33.92
CA LEU A 135 -6.08 11.90 33.45
C LEU A 135 -5.34 10.75 34.14
N VAL A 136 -6.05 9.64 34.26
CA VAL A 136 -5.44 8.36 34.66
C VAL A 136 -5.45 7.43 33.46
N GLY A 137 -4.30 6.82 33.18
CA GLY A 137 -4.17 5.92 32.03
C GLY A 137 -3.10 4.87 32.22
N VAL A 138 -3.04 3.92 31.28
CA VAL A 138 -2.07 2.83 31.27
C VAL A 138 -1.11 3.01 30.10
N VAL A 139 0.18 2.87 30.35
CA VAL A 139 1.24 2.92 29.34
C VAL A 139 1.16 1.67 28.46
N VAL A 140 1.01 1.87 27.13
CA VAL A 140 0.82 0.80 26.14
C VAL A 140 1.87 0.83 25.01
N SER A 141 2.99 1.51 25.23
CA SER A 141 4.17 1.41 24.35
C SER A 141 5.45 1.44 25.21
N ASN A 142 6.52 0.95 24.62
CA ASN A 142 7.85 1.22 25.16
C ASN A 142 8.24 2.67 24.89
N LYS A 143 9.32 3.11 25.50
CA LYS A 143 9.92 4.44 25.34
C LYS A 143 10.33 4.67 23.87
N GLU A 144 9.94 5.80 23.31
CA GLU A 144 10.49 6.36 22.08
C GLU A 144 11.33 7.57 22.47
N GLU A 145 12.65 7.46 22.36
CA GLU A 145 13.57 8.57 22.69
C GLU A 145 13.50 9.65 21.60
N LYS A 146 13.39 10.90 22.04
CA LYS A 146 13.52 12.10 21.21
C LYS A 146 14.62 12.98 21.79
N LYS A 147 15.11 13.94 21.00
CA LYS A 147 16.24 14.81 21.41
C LYS A 147 16.06 15.42 22.80
N PHE A 148 14.86 15.90 23.12
CA PHE A 148 14.57 16.62 24.37
C PHE A 148 13.64 15.89 25.32
N ASN A 149 12.83 14.96 24.86
CA ASN A 149 11.77 14.31 25.61
C ASN A 149 11.66 12.82 25.30
N ASN A 150 11.12 12.07 26.23
CA ASN A 150 10.67 10.70 26.00
C ASN A 150 9.20 10.72 25.61
N LYS A 151 8.82 9.94 24.59
CA LYS A 151 7.45 9.81 24.13
C LYS A 151 6.91 8.42 24.43
N TYR A 152 5.70 8.39 25.00
CA TYR A 152 4.98 7.15 25.32
C TYR A 152 3.56 7.21 24.78
N LYS A 153 2.99 6.04 24.49
CA LYS A 153 1.58 5.89 24.15
C LYS A 153 0.81 5.44 25.39
N ILE A 154 -0.26 6.17 25.72
CA ILE A 154 -1.11 5.87 26.88
C ILE A 154 -2.52 5.56 26.42
N GLN A 155 -3.15 4.60 27.05
CA GLN A 155 -4.56 4.32 26.93
C GLN A 155 -5.29 4.81 28.17
N THR A 156 -6.22 5.73 27.99
CA THR A 156 -7.03 6.34 29.05
C THR A 156 -8.51 6.28 28.74
N LYS A 157 -9.33 6.60 29.70
CA LYS A 157 -10.78 6.84 29.53
C LYS A 157 -11.05 8.34 29.63
N TYR A 158 -11.73 8.89 28.63
CA TYR A 158 -12.21 10.25 28.62
C TYR A 158 -13.67 10.28 28.22
N ASN A 159 -14.55 10.91 28.99
CA ASN A 159 -16.00 10.91 28.79
C ASN A 159 -16.57 9.51 28.47
N ASN A 160 -16.27 8.52 29.30
CA ASN A 160 -16.62 7.11 29.16
C ASN A 160 -16.11 6.42 27.87
N THR A 161 -15.30 7.09 27.03
CA THR A 161 -14.71 6.48 25.85
C THR A 161 -13.23 6.14 26.08
N LYS A 162 -12.82 4.94 25.64
CA LYS A 162 -11.39 4.57 25.63
C LYS A 162 -10.71 5.33 24.49
N ILE A 163 -9.71 6.13 24.83
CA ILE A 163 -8.87 6.87 23.89
C ILE A 163 -7.39 6.52 24.10
N ARG A 164 -6.59 6.77 23.09
CA ARG A 164 -5.13 6.69 23.17
C ARG A 164 -4.54 8.05 22.88
N LEU A 165 -3.55 8.44 23.69
CA LEU A 165 -2.82 9.69 23.55
C LEU A 165 -1.32 9.39 23.50
N TYR A 166 -0.57 10.20 22.80
CA TYR A 166 0.86 10.31 23.05
C TYR A 166 1.10 11.26 24.22
N ILE A 167 2.04 10.93 25.08
CA ILE A 167 2.56 11.84 26.09
C ILE A 167 4.03 12.12 25.83
N MET A 168 4.43 13.35 26.04
CA MET A 168 5.81 13.81 26.06
C MET A 168 6.21 14.12 27.48
N VAL A 169 7.17 13.39 28.01
CA VAL A 169 7.70 13.56 29.36
C VAL A 169 9.19 13.90 29.31
N LYS A 170 9.72 14.55 30.35
CA LYS A 170 11.15 14.83 30.46
C LYS A 170 11.98 13.55 30.40
N LYS A 171 13.25 13.64 29.98
CA LYS A 171 14.15 12.47 29.81
C LYS A 171 14.43 11.69 31.10
N ASP A 172 14.40 12.36 32.21
CA ASP A 172 14.61 11.78 33.54
C ASP A 172 13.50 10.84 33.98
N ILE A 173 12.30 10.97 33.41
CA ILE A 173 11.14 10.14 33.72
C ILE A 173 11.15 8.89 32.87
N GLN A 174 11.27 7.73 33.48
CA GLN A 174 11.19 6.44 32.84
C GLN A 174 9.91 5.70 33.23
N LEU A 175 9.05 5.45 32.29
CA LEU A 175 7.81 4.69 32.46
C LEU A 175 7.96 3.32 31.80
N LYS A 176 7.43 2.28 32.45
CA LYS A 176 7.43 0.92 31.94
C LYS A 176 6.11 0.60 31.24
N TYR A 177 6.13 -0.33 30.32
CA TYR A 177 4.92 -0.86 29.73
C TYR A 177 4.02 -1.48 30.80
N GLY A 178 2.76 -1.07 30.82
CA GLY A 178 1.78 -1.54 31.81
C GLY A 178 1.62 -0.66 33.04
N ASP A 179 2.44 0.35 33.25
CA ASP A 179 2.29 1.28 34.35
C ASP A 179 0.98 2.04 34.24
N LYS A 180 0.21 2.05 35.31
CA LYS A 180 -0.95 2.91 35.47
C LYS A 180 -0.47 4.22 36.10
N ILE A 181 -0.65 5.28 35.39
CA ILE A 181 -0.14 6.60 35.78
C ILE A 181 -1.28 7.61 35.85
N GLU A 182 -1.14 8.53 36.78
CA GLU A 182 -1.86 9.79 36.83
C GLU A 182 -0.96 10.87 36.21
N PHE A 183 -1.49 11.64 35.29
CA PHE A 183 -0.70 12.65 34.60
C PHE A 183 -1.52 13.89 34.31
N THR A 184 -0.86 15.04 34.46
CA THR A 184 -1.44 16.35 34.18
C THR A 184 -0.60 17.04 33.12
N GLY A 185 -1.25 17.68 32.15
CA GLY A 185 -0.55 18.37 31.09
C GLY A 185 -1.47 19.13 30.15
N GLU A 186 -0.85 19.71 29.13
CA GLU A 186 -1.52 20.46 28.07
C GLU A 186 -1.77 19.55 26.88
N TYR A 187 -2.99 19.61 26.33
CA TYR A 187 -3.35 18.86 25.14
C TYR A 187 -2.93 19.62 23.87
N ILE A 188 -2.26 18.92 22.98
CA ILE A 188 -1.89 19.44 21.67
C ILE A 188 -2.72 18.72 20.62
N ARG A 189 -3.61 19.47 19.96
CA ARG A 189 -4.42 18.95 18.85
C ARG A 189 -3.52 18.55 17.68
N PRO A 190 -3.75 17.39 17.05
CA PRO A 190 -2.98 16.99 15.87
C PRO A 190 -3.21 17.95 14.71
N GLU A 191 -2.14 18.48 14.17
CA GLU A 191 -2.19 19.39 13.04
C GLU A 191 -2.65 18.68 11.77
N LYS A 192 -3.49 19.40 11.00
CA LYS A 192 -3.83 19.03 9.62
C LYS A 192 -2.69 19.50 8.71
N ARG A 193 -2.67 19.01 7.46
CA ARG A 193 -1.65 19.47 6.52
C ARG A 193 -1.63 21.00 6.41
N ARG A 194 -0.45 21.56 6.47
CA ARG A 194 -0.23 23.01 6.34
C ARG A 194 0.03 23.39 4.88
N ASN A 195 0.86 22.62 4.18
CA ASN A 195 1.23 22.85 2.80
C ASN A 195 0.40 22.01 1.80
N TYR A 196 0.46 22.39 0.52
CA TYR A 196 -0.13 21.62 -0.58
C TYR A 196 0.43 20.20 -0.60
N LYS A 197 -0.44 19.18 -0.52
CA LYS A 197 -0.12 17.75 -0.38
C LYS A 197 0.85 17.40 0.78
N GLY A 198 1.19 18.33 1.65
CA GLY A 198 2.03 18.11 2.82
C GLY A 198 1.53 16.97 3.72
N PHE A 199 2.37 16.54 4.63
CA PHE A 199 2.06 15.48 5.57
C PHE A 199 0.91 15.85 6.50
N ASP A 200 -0.10 15.00 6.60
CA ASP A 200 -1.28 15.19 7.47
C ASP A 200 -1.11 14.39 8.75
N TYR A 201 -0.54 15.04 9.77
CA TYR A 201 -0.29 14.39 11.06
C TYR A 201 -1.57 13.95 11.76
N SER A 202 -2.67 14.69 11.62
CA SER A 202 -3.98 14.31 12.15
C SER A 202 -4.48 12.99 11.54
N ASN A 203 -4.41 12.84 10.22
CA ASN A 203 -4.77 11.59 9.54
C ASN A 203 -3.83 10.44 9.90
N TYR A 204 -2.55 10.71 10.06
CA TYR A 204 -1.58 9.70 10.50
C TYR A 204 -1.94 9.17 11.90
N LEU A 205 -2.25 10.04 12.87
CA LEU A 205 -2.66 9.64 14.20
C LEU A 205 -3.99 8.87 14.21
N LYS A 206 -4.96 9.23 13.35
CA LYS A 206 -6.20 8.46 13.17
C LYS A 206 -5.91 7.02 12.68
N GLN A 207 -4.91 6.83 11.82
CA GLN A 207 -4.48 5.48 11.40
C GLN A 207 -3.91 4.66 12.58
N LEU A 208 -3.30 5.30 13.56
CA LEU A 208 -2.80 4.69 14.78
C LEU A 208 -3.84 4.61 15.91
N LYS A 209 -5.05 5.13 15.70
CA LYS A 209 -6.10 5.30 16.71
C LYS A 209 -5.65 6.15 17.90
N ILE A 210 -4.91 7.21 17.63
CA ILE A 210 -4.41 8.17 18.63
C ILE A 210 -5.16 9.47 18.45
N TYR A 211 -5.58 10.05 19.56
CA TYR A 211 -6.41 11.26 19.61
C TYR A 211 -5.60 12.56 19.82
N GLY A 212 -4.30 12.49 19.92
CA GLY A 212 -3.43 13.66 20.05
C GLY A 212 -2.24 13.41 20.93
N THR A 213 -1.53 14.50 21.24
CA THR A 213 -0.35 14.49 22.09
C THR A 213 -0.59 15.36 23.31
N MET A 214 -0.03 14.99 24.45
CA MET A 214 -0.02 15.83 25.65
C MET A 214 1.41 16.13 26.07
N LYS A 215 1.69 17.39 26.35
CA LYS A 215 2.92 17.84 26.99
C LYS A 215 2.71 17.78 28.50
N ILE A 216 3.41 16.87 29.16
CA ILE A 216 3.17 16.55 30.57
C ILE A 216 3.95 17.51 31.47
N THR A 217 3.25 18.08 32.47
CA THR A 217 3.83 18.86 33.54
C THR A 217 4.16 17.98 34.75
N ASN A 218 3.22 17.14 35.15
CA ASN A 218 3.39 16.20 36.28
C ASN A 218 2.93 14.80 35.91
N VAL A 219 3.65 13.78 36.37
CA VAL A 219 3.28 12.38 36.22
C VAL A 219 3.63 11.61 37.51
N LYS A 220 2.69 10.74 37.93
CA LYS A 220 2.85 9.86 39.07
C LYS A 220 2.44 8.45 38.67
N VAL A 221 3.30 7.46 38.95
CA VAL A 221 2.94 6.04 38.80
C VAL A 221 2.11 5.64 40.04
N ILE A 222 0.90 5.12 39.74
CA ILE A 222 -0.06 4.68 40.78
C ILE A 222 0.12 3.19 41.03
N GLU A 223 0.17 2.40 39.96
CA GLU A 223 0.24 0.94 40.02
C GLU A 223 1.06 0.42 38.82
N GLU A 224 1.80 -0.67 39.03
CA GLU A 224 2.54 -1.34 37.95
C GLU A 224 1.72 -2.48 37.32
N ARG A 225 2.07 -2.88 36.11
CA ARG A 225 1.54 -4.06 35.38
C ARG A 225 0.00 -4.13 35.22
N LYS A 226 -0.65 -3.01 34.95
CA LYS A 226 -2.11 -2.92 34.75
C LYS A 226 -2.55 -2.97 33.27
N ALA A 227 -1.65 -3.26 32.33
CA ALA A 227 -2.01 -3.50 30.94
C ALA A 227 -2.73 -4.85 30.77
N ASN A 228 -3.35 -5.05 29.59
CA ASN A 228 -3.92 -6.35 29.26
C ASN A 228 -2.85 -7.45 29.34
N PRO A 229 -3.07 -8.55 30.07
CA PRO A 229 -2.04 -9.57 30.37
C PRO A 229 -1.38 -10.14 29.11
N ILE A 230 -2.15 -10.37 28.05
CA ILE A 230 -1.61 -10.94 26.79
C ILE A 230 -0.63 -9.97 26.13
N PHE A 231 -0.95 -8.69 26.09
CA PHE A 231 -0.06 -7.66 25.54
C PHE A 231 1.13 -7.38 26.47
N GLN A 232 0.93 -7.49 27.78
CA GLN A 232 2.00 -7.37 28.78
C GLN A 232 3.05 -8.45 28.57
N ILE A 233 2.64 -9.73 28.55
CA ILE A 233 3.52 -10.88 28.31
C ILE A 233 4.22 -10.75 26.93
N SER A 234 3.45 -10.39 25.90
CA SER A 234 4.01 -10.20 24.57
C SER A 234 5.11 -9.12 24.53
N ASN A 235 4.91 -8.02 25.26
CA ASN A 235 5.90 -6.96 25.35
C ASN A 235 7.12 -7.39 26.18
N GLU A 236 6.93 -8.10 27.29
CA GLU A 236 8.03 -8.66 28.09
C GLU A 236 8.89 -9.63 27.27
N ILE A 237 8.26 -10.51 26.48
CA ILE A 237 8.97 -11.40 25.53
C ILE A 237 9.74 -10.56 24.50
N LYS A 238 9.11 -9.55 23.90
CA LYS A 238 9.76 -8.68 22.92
C LYS A 238 10.98 -7.97 23.52
N THR A 239 10.85 -7.40 24.71
CA THR A 239 11.94 -6.69 25.39
C THR A 239 13.08 -7.66 25.72
N LYS A 240 12.78 -8.87 26.20
CA LYS A 240 13.78 -9.91 26.48
C LYS A 240 14.50 -10.36 25.21
N ILE A 241 13.80 -10.48 24.08
CA ILE A 241 14.43 -10.77 22.79
C ILE A 241 15.41 -9.66 22.41
N ILE A 242 15.00 -8.40 22.52
CA ILE A 242 15.83 -7.25 22.18
C ILE A 242 17.09 -7.21 23.05
N SER A 243 16.95 -7.32 24.40
CA SER A 243 18.09 -7.26 25.31
C SER A 243 19.09 -8.39 25.06
N ASN A 244 18.61 -9.65 25.01
CA ASN A 244 19.47 -10.80 24.80
C ASN A 244 20.15 -10.78 23.41
N THR A 245 19.46 -10.28 22.38
CA THR A 245 20.04 -10.16 21.03
C THR A 245 21.16 -9.12 21.00
N LYS A 246 20.98 -7.98 21.68
CA LYS A 246 22.01 -6.94 21.81
C LYS A 246 23.24 -7.42 22.62
N GLU A 247 23.02 -8.32 23.58
CA GLU A 247 24.12 -8.93 24.36
C GLU A 247 24.89 -9.97 23.51
N ALA A 248 24.21 -10.74 22.68
CA ALA A 248 24.81 -11.82 21.90
C ALA A 248 25.49 -11.38 20.60
N LEU A 249 25.09 -10.27 20.01
CA LEU A 249 25.54 -9.77 18.72
C LEU A 249 26.10 -8.35 18.85
N ASP A 250 27.00 -7.98 17.93
CA ASP A 250 27.45 -6.61 17.78
C ASP A 250 26.29 -5.66 17.43
N GLU A 251 26.48 -4.38 17.71
CA GLU A 251 25.44 -3.34 17.60
C GLU A 251 24.82 -3.29 16.22
N GLU A 252 25.63 -3.24 15.15
CA GLU A 252 25.15 -3.20 13.76
C GLU A 252 24.36 -4.45 13.38
N THR A 253 24.88 -5.64 13.70
CA THR A 253 24.22 -6.92 13.40
C THR A 253 22.91 -7.06 14.16
N SER A 254 22.91 -6.72 15.46
CA SER A 254 21.71 -6.81 16.30
C SER A 254 20.61 -5.86 15.83
N ALA A 255 20.95 -4.61 15.51
CA ALA A 255 20.00 -3.61 15.03
C ALA A 255 19.31 -4.05 13.75
N ILE A 256 20.07 -4.53 12.74
CA ILE A 256 19.51 -4.99 11.48
C ILE A 256 18.68 -6.27 11.66
N LEU A 257 19.15 -7.23 12.46
CA LEU A 257 18.39 -8.46 12.74
C LEU A 257 17.05 -8.17 13.42
N LEU A 258 17.03 -7.28 14.41
CA LEU A 258 15.81 -6.86 15.11
C LEU A 258 14.89 -6.08 14.17
N GLY A 259 15.43 -5.26 13.27
CA GLY A 259 14.69 -4.61 12.19
C GLY A 259 14.02 -5.61 11.26
N LEU A 260 14.74 -6.63 10.83
CA LEU A 260 14.24 -7.68 9.93
C LEU A 260 13.13 -8.53 10.58
N ILE A 261 13.27 -8.91 11.85
CA ILE A 261 12.36 -9.88 12.46
C ILE A 261 11.25 -9.22 13.27
N LEU A 262 11.56 -8.18 14.04
CA LEU A 262 10.58 -7.51 14.90
C LEU A 262 10.07 -6.19 14.33
N GLY A 263 10.71 -5.67 13.28
CA GLY A 263 10.42 -4.35 12.71
C GLY A 263 10.89 -3.20 13.60
N ASN A 264 11.81 -3.48 14.55
CA ASN A 264 12.43 -2.45 15.38
C ASN A 264 13.60 -1.81 14.63
N LYS A 265 13.50 -0.51 14.35
CA LYS A 265 14.48 0.24 13.56
C LYS A 265 15.24 1.26 14.40
N ASP A 266 14.91 1.37 15.68
CA ASP A 266 15.36 2.46 16.55
C ASP A 266 16.89 2.53 16.68
N ASP A 267 17.57 1.39 16.54
CA ASP A 267 19.02 1.27 16.69
C ASP A 267 19.77 1.16 15.36
N ILE A 268 19.09 1.28 14.20
CA ILE A 268 19.74 1.18 12.89
C ILE A 268 20.38 2.53 12.55
N ASP A 269 21.65 2.51 12.19
CA ASP A 269 22.38 3.68 11.72
C ASP A 269 21.67 4.34 10.52
N GLU A 270 21.54 5.68 10.56
CA GLU A 270 20.81 6.44 9.55
C GLU A 270 21.42 6.27 8.15
N ASN A 271 22.75 6.18 8.03
CA ASN A 271 23.41 5.95 6.75
C ASN A 271 23.09 4.56 6.18
N ILE A 272 22.97 3.56 7.06
CA ILE A 272 22.60 2.22 6.66
C ILE A 272 21.13 2.22 6.20
N GLU A 273 20.23 2.83 6.96
CA GLU A 273 18.83 2.92 6.56
C GLU A 273 18.66 3.64 5.23
N GLU A 274 19.38 4.75 5.00
CA GLU A 274 19.34 5.48 3.72
C GLU A 274 19.92 4.64 2.58
N ASN A 275 20.99 3.88 2.79
CA ASN A 275 21.52 2.94 1.78
C ASN A 275 20.48 1.89 1.40
N PHE A 276 19.75 1.32 2.38
CA PHE A 276 18.67 0.38 2.11
C PHE A 276 17.52 1.05 1.34
N ARG A 277 17.17 2.29 1.66
CA ARG A 277 16.16 3.06 0.91
C ARG A 277 16.59 3.31 -0.51
N SER A 278 17.80 3.83 -0.69
CA SER A 278 18.37 4.20 -1.99
C SER A 278 18.65 2.98 -2.87
N ALA A 279 18.90 1.79 -2.28
CA ALA A 279 18.95 0.53 -3.01
C ALA A 279 17.59 -0.06 -3.39
N GLY A 280 16.47 0.58 -3.00
CA GLY A 280 15.12 0.03 -3.20
C GLY A 280 14.77 -1.13 -2.26
N MET A 281 15.53 -1.29 -1.17
CA MET A 281 15.42 -2.39 -0.21
C MET A 281 14.72 -1.98 1.10
N ALA A 282 14.17 -0.76 1.21
CA ALA A 282 13.50 -0.26 2.42
C ALA A 282 12.38 -1.18 2.94
N HIS A 283 11.72 -1.92 2.04
CA HIS A 283 10.66 -2.86 2.37
C HIS A 283 11.12 -4.08 3.19
N ILE A 284 12.42 -4.32 3.31
CA ILE A 284 13.00 -5.42 4.08
C ILE A 284 13.11 -5.05 5.55
N LEU A 285 13.52 -3.81 5.84
CA LEU A 285 13.60 -3.30 7.20
C LEU A 285 12.21 -3.12 7.85
N ALA A 286 11.14 -3.24 7.05
CA ALA A 286 9.79 -3.36 7.55
C ALA A 286 9.34 -4.81 7.42
N VAL A 287 8.89 -5.42 8.52
CA VAL A 287 8.42 -6.81 8.48
C VAL A 287 7.32 -6.96 7.42
N SER A 288 7.56 -7.84 6.46
CA SER A 288 6.73 -8.01 5.27
C SER A 288 6.06 -9.39 5.20
N GLY A 289 5.17 -9.58 4.24
CA GLY A 289 4.57 -10.90 3.98
C GLY A 289 5.58 -11.99 3.63
N MET A 290 6.71 -11.62 3.06
CA MET A 290 7.81 -12.53 2.76
C MET A 290 8.45 -13.07 4.05
N HIS A 291 8.68 -12.23 5.04
CA HIS A 291 9.19 -12.63 6.36
C HIS A 291 8.28 -13.66 7.02
N VAL A 292 6.98 -13.38 7.07
CA VAL A 292 5.96 -14.30 7.60
C VAL A 292 6.01 -15.65 6.88
N THR A 293 6.18 -15.63 5.56
CA THR A 293 6.27 -16.86 4.75
C THR A 293 7.51 -17.68 5.09
N TYR A 294 8.68 -17.05 5.23
CA TYR A 294 9.92 -17.75 5.59
C TYR A 294 9.89 -18.29 7.02
N VAL A 295 9.30 -17.56 7.96
CA VAL A 295 9.09 -18.04 9.33
C VAL A 295 8.24 -19.30 9.34
N ILE A 296 7.09 -19.30 8.65
CA ILE A 296 6.23 -20.48 8.55
C ILE A 296 6.97 -21.64 7.86
N LEU A 297 7.68 -21.37 6.77
CA LEU A 297 8.40 -22.37 6.01
C LEU A 297 9.47 -23.04 6.87
N GLY A 298 10.33 -22.25 7.53
CA GLY A 298 11.40 -22.74 8.38
C GLY A 298 10.89 -23.62 9.52
N LEU A 299 9.90 -23.11 10.27
CA LEU A 299 9.31 -23.90 11.37
C LEU A 299 8.55 -25.13 10.87
N SER A 300 7.82 -25.01 9.75
CA SER A 300 7.08 -26.14 9.20
C SER A 300 8.00 -27.27 8.72
N LEU A 301 9.19 -26.97 8.20
CA LEU A 301 10.16 -27.99 7.77
C LEU A 301 10.63 -28.84 8.96
N ILE A 302 10.86 -28.23 10.12
CA ILE A 302 11.29 -28.89 11.34
C ILE A 302 10.11 -29.62 12.00
N MET A 303 9.05 -28.92 12.29
CA MET A 303 7.93 -29.42 13.10
C MET A 303 7.07 -30.46 12.36
N LYS A 304 7.05 -30.46 11.02
CA LYS A 304 6.33 -31.47 10.24
C LYS A 304 6.85 -32.88 10.46
N LYS A 305 8.17 -33.03 10.67
CA LYS A 305 8.79 -34.34 10.99
C LYS A 305 8.39 -34.83 12.37
N ILE A 306 8.25 -33.92 13.35
CA ILE A 306 7.96 -34.23 14.75
C ILE A 306 6.45 -34.41 14.99
N LEU A 307 5.63 -33.46 14.51
CA LEU A 307 4.20 -33.39 14.83
C LEU A 307 3.29 -34.02 13.77
N GLY A 308 3.83 -34.38 12.59
CA GLY A 308 3.03 -34.80 11.45
C GLY A 308 2.27 -33.63 10.80
N LYS A 309 1.64 -33.85 9.63
CA LYS A 309 1.05 -32.76 8.80
C LYS A 309 -0.03 -31.95 9.51
N ARG A 310 -1.00 -32.61 10.15
CA ARG A 310 -2.20 -31.94 10.68
C ARG A 310 -1.91 -31.07 11.91
N LYS A 311 -1.13 -31.63 12.87
CA LYS A 311 -0.69 -30.93 14.06
C LYS A 311 0.26 -29.76 13.71
N ASN A 312 1.13 -29.94 12.69
CA ASN A 312 2.00 -28.89 12.19
C ASN A 312 1.22 -27.69 11.64
N TYR A 313 0.07 -27.88 10.97
CA TYR A 313 -0.77 -26.79 10.53
C TYR A 313 -1.32 -25.96 11.70
N ILE A 314 -1.79 -26.63 12.76
CA ILE A 314 -2.27 -25.94 13.99
C ILE A 314 -1.13 -25.17 14.64
N PHE A 315 0.04 -25.81 14.79
CA PHE A 315 1.25 -25.17 15.31
C PHE A 315 1.61 -23.90 14.53
N CYS A 316 1.63 -23.94 13.20
CA CYS A 316 1.89 -22.77 12.37
C CYS A 316 0.86 -21.63 12.59
N ILE A 317 -0.41 -21.95 12.80
CA ILE A 317 -1.43 -20.94 13.13
C ILE A 317 -1.11 -20.29 14.49
N CYS A 318 -0.78 -21.09 15.52
CA CYS A 318 -0.42 -20.57 16.83
C CYS A 318 0.80 -19.64 16.75
N VAL A 319 1.85 -20.07 16.04
CA VAL A 319 3.05 -19.22 15.84
C VAL A 319 2.71 -17.91 15.13
N LEU A 320 1.86 -17.94 14.10
CA LEU A 320 1.43 -16.71 13.42
C LEU A 320 0.71 -15.75 14.36
N ILE A 321 -0.17 -16.28 15.20
CA ILE A 321 -0.90 -15.46 16.17
C ILE A 321 0.08 -14.84 17.17
N VAL A 322 0.98 -15.63 17.75
CA VAL A 322 2.02 -15.14 18.69
C VAL A 322 2.90 -14.08 18.01
N TYR A 323 3.31 -14.31 16.77
CA TYR A 323 4.13 -13.38 16.02
C TYR A 323 3.42 -12.05 15.77
N MET A 324 2.11 -12.08 15.45
CA MET A 324 1.30 -10.86 15.32
C MET A 324 1.24 -10.07 16.64
N PHE A 325 1.15 -10.73 17.78
CA PHE A 325 1.20 -10.08 19.10
C PHE A 325 2.57 -9.45 19.37
N ILE A 326 3.68 -10.17 19.15
CA ILE A 326 5.05 -9.66 19.38
C ILE A 326 5.34 -8.43 18.48
N THR A 327 4.81 -8.42 17.25
CA THR A 327 4.97 -7.28 16.31
C THR A 327 3.91 -6.19 16.49
N ASN A 328 3.12 -6.22 17.58
CA ASN A 328 2.05 -5.26 17.87
C ASN A 328 1.07 -5.06 16.71
N PHE A 329 0.73 -6.13 16.00
CA PHE A 329 -0.21 -6.11 14.87
C PHE A 329 0.15 -5.08 13.79
N SER A 330 1.43 -4.95 13.47
CA SER A 330 1.83 -4.10 12.35
C SER A 330 1.04 -4.47 11.09
N ALA A 331 0.66 -3.48 10.28
CA ALA A 331 -0.29 -3.67 9.16
C ALA A 331 0.17 -4.76 8.17
N SER A 332 1.46 -4.83 7.87
CA SER A 332 2.04 -5.83 6.95
C SER A 332 2.01 -7.24 7.53
N VAL A 333 2.38 -7.39 8.82
CA VAL A 333 2.36 -8.70 9.51
C VAL A 333 0.94 -9.19 9.69
N THR A 334 0.03 -8.32 10.11
CA THR A 334 -1.39 -8.66 10.29
C THR A 334 -2.01 -9.16 8.99
N ARG A 335 -1.78 -8.47 7.87
CA ARG A 335 -2.25 -8.92 6.57
C ARG A 335 -1.69 -10.30 6.20
N ALA A 336 -0.36 -10.46 6.29
CA ALA A 336 0.30 -11.70 5.92
C ALA A 336 -0.10 -12.85 6.86
N GLY A 337 -0.25 -12.57 8.15
CA GLY A 337 -0.73 -13.52 9.15
C GLY A 337 -2.15 -14.00 8.85
N ILE A 338 -3.09 -13.08 8.62
CA ILE A 338 -4.48 -13.45 8.26
C ILE A 338 -4.52 -14.26 6.97
N MET A 339 -3.80 -13.84 5.92
CA MET A 339 -3.74 -14.59 4.65
C MET A 339 -3.11 -15.97 4.85
N GLY A 340 -2.04 -16.06 5.65
CA GLY A 340 -1.39 -17.32 6.00
C GLY A 340 -2.32 -18.26 6.75
N ILE A 341 -3.04 -17.75 7.75
CA ILE A 341 -4.05 -18.51 8.50
C ILE A 341 -5.14 -19.04 7.57
N ILE A 342 -5.70 -18.19 6.69
CA ILE A 342 -6.72 -18.61 5.71
C ILE A 342 -6.18 -19.71 4.79
N MET A 343 -4.93 -19.57 4.32
CA MET A 343 -4.29 -20.58 3.48
C MET A 343 -4.09 -21.90 4.23
N ILE A 344 -3.67 -21.87 5.48
CA ILE A 344 -3.49 -23.08 6.30
C ILE A 344 -4.84 -23.72 6.61
N LEU A 345 -5.86 -22.94 7.00
CA LEU A 345 -7.22 -23.44 7.21
C LEU A 345 -7.79 -24.10 5.96
N SER A 346 -7.52 -23.55 4.76
CA SER A 346 -7.96 -24.16 3.51
C SER A 346 -7.37 -25.57 3.33
N LYS A 347 -6.14 -25.80 3.78
CA LYS A 347 -5.50 -27.12 3.76
C LYS A 347 -6.09 -28.08 4.81
N ILE A 348 -6.39 -27.57 6.02
CA ILE A 348 -7.01 -28.37 7.08
C ILE A 348 -8.40 -28.84 6.68
N PHE A 349 -9.21 -27.95 6.07
CA PHE A 349 -10.58 -28.24 5.64
C PHE A 349 -10.69 -28.80 4.22
N TYR A 350 -9.56 -29.12 3.57
CA TYR A 350 -9.53 -29.64 2.19
C TYR A 350 -10.28 -28.77 1.18
N ARG A 351 -10.27 -27.44 1.37
CA ARG A 351 -10.92 -26.47 0.47
C ARG A 351 -9.90 -25.86 -0.49
N LYS A 352 -10.35 -25.55 -1.70
CA LYS A 352 -9.51 -24.83 -2.67
C LYS A 352 -9.24 -23.40 -2.14
N ASN A 353 -7.97 -23.05 -2.03
CA ASN A 353 -7.58 -21.69 -1.69
C ASN A 353 -7.79 -20.75 -2.89
N ASP A 354 -8.57 -19.69 -2.69
CA ASP A 354 -8.73 -18.60 -3.66
C ASP A 354 -8.05 -17.33 -3.12
N ILE A 355 -6.95 -16.94 -3.77
CA ILE A 355 -6.12 -15.81 -3.36
C ILE A 355 -6.93 -14.50 -3.30
N TYR A 356 -7.87 -14.29 -4.23
CA TYR A 356 -8.71 -13.09 -4.24
C TYR A 356 -9.61 -13.02 -3.01
N THR A 357 -10.18 -14.16 -2.61
CA THR A 357 -11.01 -14.25 -1.41
C THR A 357 -10.18 -14.03 -0.14
N ALA A 358 -9.00 -14.64 -0.04
CA ALA A 358 -8.10 -14.45 1.10
C ALA A 358 -7.64 -12.98 1.22
N LEU A 359 -7.28 -12.35 0.10
CA LEU A 359 -6.89 -10.94 0.04
C LEU A 359 -8.06 -10.03 0.47
N SER A 360 -9.28 -10.32 -0.01
CA SER A 360 -10.47 -9.53 0.34
C SER A 360 -10.84 -9.66 1.82
N ILE A 361 -10.77 -10.86 2.39
CA ILE A 361 -11.05 -11.09 3.82
C ILE A 361 -10.02 -10.36 4.68
N SER A 362 -8.73 -10.48 4.37
CA SER A 362 -7.69 -9.82 5.15
C SER A 362 -7.84 -8.29 5.14
N LEU A 363 -8.14 -7.70 3.98
CA LEU A 363 -8.37 -6.27 3.86
C LEU A 363 -9.64 -5.83 4.59
N PHE A 364 -10.70 -6.64 4.51
CA PHE A 364 -11.97 -6.37 5.19
C PHE A 364 -11.80 -6.34 6.70
N ILE A 365 -11.09 -7.31 7.29
CA ILE A 365 -10.80 -7.35 8.72
C ILE A 365 -10.00 -6.11 9.15
N ILE A 366 -8.96 -5.73 8.40
CA ILE A 366 -8.12 -4.58 8.70
C ILE A 366 -8.92 -3.27 8.64
N LEU A 367 -9.76 -3.09 7.60
CA LEU A 367 -10.53 -1.87 7.43
C LEU A 367 -11.77 -1.77 8.34
N ILE A 368 -12.34 -2.89 8.79
CA ILE A 368 -13.34 -2.89 9.87
C ILE A 368 -12.69 -2.43 11.18
N TYR A 369 -11.52 -2.95 11.47
CA TYR A 369 -10.79 -2.55 12.67
C TYR A 369 -10.46 -1.06 12.66
N ASN A 370 -9.94 -0.55 11.54
CA ASN A 370 -9.66 0.88 11.38
C ASN A 370 -9.77 1.31 9.90
N PRO A 371 -10.85 2.00 9.50
CA PRO A 371 -11.05 2.41 8.11
C PRO A 371 -10.05 3.48 7.64
N PHE A 372 -9.41 4.25 8.55
CA PHE A 372 -8.39 5.24 8.19
C PHE A 372 -7.12 4.59 7.63
N LEU A 373 -6.88 3.30 7.91
CA LEU A 373 -5.74 2.57 7.36
C LEU A 373 -5.73 2.49 5.82
N ILE A 374 -6.86 2.73 5.15
CA ILE A 374 -6.91 2.78 3.68
C ILE A 374 -5.97 3.85 3.09
N GLN A 375 -5.67 4.90 3.86
CA GLN A 375 -4.75 5.97 3.47
C GLN A 375 -3.29 5.65 3.84
N SER A 376 -3.02 4.56 4.57
CA SER A 376 -1.65 4.23 4.97
C SER A 376 -0.84 3.74 3.77
N LEU A 377 0.32 4.37 3.55
CA LEU A 377 1.24 4.00 2.48
C LEU A 377 1.65 2.53 2.57
N GLY A 378 1.94 2.03 3.78
CA GLY A 378 2.30 0.63 4.00
C GLY A 378 1.22 -0.35 3.55
N LEU A 379 -0.07 -0.03 3.78
CA LEU A 379 -1.18 -0.85 3.30
C LEU A 379 -1.30 -0.78 1.77
N LEU A 380 -1.24 0.42 1.19
CA LEU A 380 -1.36 0.62 -0.27
C LEU A 380 -0.27 -0.11 -1.04
N LEU A 381 1.00 0.04 -0.64
CA LEU A 381 2.12 -0.65 -1.29
C LEU A 381 2.03 -2.17 -1.13
N SER A 382 1.63 -2.62 0.05
CA SER A 382 1.56 -4.04 0.37
C SER A 382 0.45 -4.78 -0.41
N TYR A 383 -0.77 -4.23 -0.45
CA TYR A 383 -1.86 -4.80 -1.25
C TYR A 383 -1.64 -4.58 -2.74
N GLY A 384 -1.12 -3.41 -3.13
CA GLY A 384 -0.75 -3.10 -4.51
C GLY A 384 0.27 -4.09 -5.06
N GLY A 385 1.30 -4.44 -4.30
CA GLY A 385 2.29 -5.44 -4.69
C GLY A 385 1.67 -6.81 -4.95
N VAL A 386 0.81 -7.31 -4.04
CA VAL A 386 0.14 -8.60 -4.22
C VAL A 386 -0.82 -8.57 -5.42
N ILE A 387 -1.58 -7.50 -5.61
CA ILE A 387 -2.47 -7.32 -6.76
C ILE A 387 -1.64 -7.30 -8.06
N GLY A 388 -0.51 -6.61 -8.07
CA GLY A 388 0.43 -6.59 -9.19
C GLY A 388 0.90 -7.99 -9.58
N ILE A 389 1.32 -8.80 -8.61
CA ILE A 389 1.71 -10.20 -8.85
C ILE A 389 0.54 -11.00 -9.45
N ILE A 390 -0.65 -10.91 -8.85
CA ILE A 390 -1.82 -11.67 -9.30
C ILE A 390 -2.21 -11.34 -10.75
N ILE A 391 -2.13 -10.05 -11.12
CA ILE A 391 -2.60 -9.56 -12.41
C ILE A 391 -1.53 -9.69 -13.49
N LEU A 392 -0.27 -9.34 -13.21
CA LEU A 392 0.79 -9.13 -14.19
C LEU A 392 1.74 -10.33 -14.32
N ASN A 393 2.06 -11.04 -13.23
CA ASN A 393 3.16 -12.00 -13.20
C ASN A 393 3.05 -13.09 -14.28
N LYS A 394 1.85 -13.66 -14.46
CA LYS A 394 1.65 -14.71 -15.48
C LYS A 394 1.96 -14.21 -16.90
N SER A 395 1.60 -12.97 -17.21
CA SER A 395 1.82 -12.37 -18.54
C SER A 395 3.30 -12.04 -18.75
N ILE A 396 3.94 -11.41 -17.76
CA ILE A 396 5.35 -11.05 -17.81
C ILE A 396 6.23 -12.31 -17.90
N LEU A 397 5.98 -13.29 -17.03
CA LEU A 397 6.73 -14.56 -17.04
C LEU A 397 6.63 -15.27 -18.39
N SER A 398 5.44 -15.26 -19.00
CA SER A 398 5.25 -15.84 -20.32
C SER A 398 6.04 -15.11 -21.41
N ILE A 399 6.12 -13.78 -21.33
CA ILE A 399 6.94 -12.97 -22.24
C ILE A 399 8.42 -13.32 -22.05
N LEU A 400 8.91 -13.35 -20.79
CA LEU A 400 10.31 -13.66 -20.49
C LEU A 400 10.69 -15.09 -20.91
N LYS A 401 9.80 -16.07 -20.75
CA LYS A 401 10.03 -17.46 -21.20
C LYS A 401 10.04 -17.58 -22.72
N ASN A 402 9.34 -16.70 -23.45
CA ASN A 402 9.33 -16.67 -24.91
C ASN A 402 10.55 -15.99 -25.53
N ILE A 403 11.35 -15.27 -24.75
CA ILE A 403 12.65 -14.76 -25.16
C ILE A 403 13.61 -15.97 -25.30
N LYS A 404 13.65 -16.52 -26.51
CA LYS A 404 14.56 -17.62 -26.84
C LYS A 404 15.93 -17.04 -27.17
N ILE A 405 16.96 -17.66 -26.62
CA ILE A 405 18.33 -17.43 -27.09
C ILE A 405 18.35 -17.93 -28.54
N LYS A 406 18.43 -16.98 -29.50
CA LYS A 406 18.33 -17.24 -30.94
C LYS A 406 19.42 -18.19 -31.48
N ASN A 407 20.49 -18.38 -30.74
CA ASN A 407 21.63 -19.14 -31.17
C ASN A 407 21.41 -20.65 -30.93
N LYS A 408 21.06 -21.38 -31.99
CA LYS A 408 20.84 -22.84 -31.98
C LYS A 408 22.04 -23.60 -31.40
N LYS A 409 23.28 -23.12 -31.63
CA LYS A 409 24.53 -23.73 -31.11
C LYS A 409 24.58 -23.81 -29.58
N TYR A 410 24.11 -22.77 -28.87
CA TYR A 410 24.11 -22.75 -27.39
C TYR A 410 23.00 -23.59 -26.75
N LYS A 411 21.93 -23.91 -27.45
CA LYS A 411 20.81 -24.69 -26.90
C LYS A 411 21.20 -26.14 -26.54
N TYR A 412 22.16 -26.70 -27.23
CA TYR A 412 22.66 -28.05 -26.96
C TYR A 412 23.74 -28.10 -25.86
N PHE A 413 24.41 -26.96 -25.58
CA PHE A 413 25.45 -26.88 -24.55
C PHE A 413 24.94 -26.51 -23.17
N ILE A 414 23.73 -25.96 -23.05
CA ILE A 414 23.17 -25.55 -21.76
C ILE A 414 22.63 -26.80 -21.06
N LYS A 415 23.38 -27.31 -20.07
CA LYS A 415 22.97 -28.44 -19.24
C LYS A 415 21.59 -28.14 -18.61
N PRO A 416 20.68 -29.14 -18.40
CA PRO A 416 19.35 -28.93 -17.82
C PRO A 416 19.36 -28.16 -16.49
N LYS A 417 20.44 -28.31 -15.72
CA LYS A 417 20.61 -27.59 -14.44
C LYS A 417 20.73 -26.07 -14.60
N ILE A 418 21.44 -25.61 -15.67
CA ILE A 418 21.60 -24.18 -15.99
C ILE A 418 20.27 -23.62 -16.50
N GLN A 419 19.52 -24.37 -17.32
CA GLN A 419 18.21 -23.96 -17.80
C GLN A 419 17.23 -23.73 -16.63
N ASN A 420 17.21 -24.65 -15.65
CA ASN A 420 16.38 -24.50 -14.45
C ASN A 420 16.76 -23.27 -13.61
N SER A 421 18.07 -22.96 -13.51
CA SER A 421 18.53 -21.75 -12.82
C SER A 421 18.12 -20.48 -13.55
N LEU A 422 18.23 -20.45 -14.88
CA LEU A 422 17.76 -19.31 -15.70
C LEU A 422 16.24 -19.12 -15.59
N ASP A 423 15.46 -20.18 -15.53
CA ASP A 423 14.02 -20.10 -15.38
C ASP A 423 13.63 -19.58 -13.99
N LYS A 424 14.35 -19.94 -12.93
CA LYS A 424 14.17 -19.33 -11.59
C LYS A 424 14.50 -17.85 -11.58
N ILE A 425 15.60 -17.43 -12.23
CA ILE A 425 15.94 -16.01 -12.37
C ILE A 425 14.81 -15.24 -13.09
N LYS A 426 14.27 -15.80 -14.20
CA LYS A 426 13.13 -15.21 -14.91
C LYS A 426 11.89 -15.09 -14.02
N GLU A 427 11.65 -16.08 -13.15
CA GLU A 427 10.53 -16.03 -12.19
C GLU A 427 10.71 -14.89 -11.16
N ILE A 428 11.90 -14.74 -10.59
CA ILE A 428 12.21 -13.65 -9.64
C ILE A 428 12.05 -12.28 -10.32
N ILE A 429 12.62 -12.11 -11.52
CA ILE A 429 12.51 -10.89 -12.30
C ILE A 429 11.03 -10.59 -12.62
N SER A 430 10.28 -11.61 -13.05
CA SER A 430 8.85 -11.45 -13.37
C SER A 430 8.03 -10.98 -12.16
N VAL A 431 8.28 -11.53 -10.98
CA VAL A 431 7.63 -11.11 -9.75
C VAL A 431 8.00 -9.68 -9.41
N SER A 432 9.30 -9.34 -9.40
CA SER A 432 9.78 -7.98 -9.11
C SER A 432 9.21 -6.94 -10.07
N MET A 433 9.21 -7.23 -11.38
CA MET A 433 8.59 -6.36 -12.39
C MET A 433 7.08 -6.19 -12.15
N SER A 434 6.38 -7.26 -11.83
CA SER A 434 4.94 -7.22 -11.59
C SER A 434 4.57 -6.33 -10.42
N VAL A 435 5.34 -6.42 -9.33
CA VAL A 435 5.20 -5.56 -8.16
C VAL A 435 5.48 -4.11 -8.53
N GLN A 436 6.65 -3.86 -9.12
CA GLN A 436 7.10 -2.49 -9.39
C GLN A 436 6.19 -1.75 -10.38
N ILE A 437 5.80 -2.40 -11.49
CA ILE A 437 4.89 -1.80 -12.45
C ILE A 437 3.57 -1.42 -11.78
N PHE A 438 3.06 -2.24 -10.87
CA PHE A 438 1.78 -1.93 -10.24
C PHE A 438 1.89 -0.87 -9.16
N ILE A 439 2.94 -0.89 -8.33
CA ILE A 439 3.11 0.07 -7.24
C ILE A 439 3.72 1.41 -7.67
N PHE A 440 4.34 1.49 -8.86
CA PHE A 440 5.05 2.67 -9.35
C PHE A 440 4.27 3.97 -9.21
N PRO A 441 3.01 4.09 -9.69
CA PRO A 441 2.28 5.36 -9.54
C PRO A 441 1.96 5.69 -8.08
N ILE A 442 1.73 4.68 -7.25
CA ILE A 442 1.46 4.86 -5.82
C ILE A 442 2.72 5.36 -5.10
N ALA A 443 3.88 4.80 -5.45
CA ALA A 443 5.16 5.20 -4.88
C ALA A 443 5.52 6.64 -5.29
N ILE A 444 5.43 6.99 -6.58
CA ILE A 444 5.70 8.35 -7.05
C ILE A 444 4.75 9.36 -6.42
N TYR A 445 3.45 9.04 -6.30
CA TYR A 445 2.46 9.94 -5.71
C TYR A 445 2.73 10.27 -4.24
N ASN A 446 3.35 9.35 -3.46
CA ASN A 446 3.54 9.51 -2.02
C ASN A 446 5.00 9.72 -1.60
N LEU A 447 5.98 9.27 -2.38
CA LEU A 447 7.40 9.29 -2.02
C LEU A 447 8.26 10.10 -2.99
N ASN A 448 7.74 10.44 -4.17
CA ASN A 448 8.44 11.20 -5.22
C ASN A 448 9.80 10.59 -5.67
N THR A 449 10.06 9.34 -5.31
CA THR A 449 11.35 8.69 -5.58
C THR A 449 11.18 7.40 -6.37
N PHE A 450 12.11 7.17 -7.28
CA PHE A 450 12.24 5.94 -8.04
C PHE A 450 13.67 5.43 -7.99
N ASN A 451 13.82 4.13 -7.77
CA ASN A 451 15.14 3.49 -7.77
C ASN A 451 15.27 2.57 -9.00
N PRO A 452 16.15 2.87 -9.97
CA PRO A 452 16.36 2.03 -11.14
C PRO A 452 17.03 0.69 -10.82
N TYR A 453 17.87 0.64 -9.78
CA TYR A 453 18.64 -0.56 -9.42
C TYR A 453 17.83 -1.59 -8.63
N PHE A 454 16.56 -1.32 -8.33
CA PHE A 454 15.73 -2.24 -7.54
C PHE A 454 15.68 -3.67 -8.11
N PHE A 455 15.83 -3.85 -9.42
CA PHE A 455 15.86 -5.18 -10.03
C PHE A 455 17.09 -5.97 -9.59
N ILE A 456 18.25 -5.34 -9.61
CA ILE A 456 19.53 -5.95 -9.23
C ILE A 456 19.51 -6.23 -7.73
N SER A 457 19.14 -5.23 -6.95
CA SER A 457 19.05 -5.35 -5.49
C SER A 457 18.11 -6.49 -5.07
N ASN A 458 16.90 -6.55 -5.65
CA ASN A 458 15.93 -7.61 -5.33
C ASN A 458 16.35 -9.00 -5.80
N LEU A 459 17.07 -9.09 -6.93
CA LEU A 459 17.61 -10.37 -7.41
C LEU A 459 18.64 -10.92 -6.42
N LEU A 460 19.62 -10.08 -6.03
CA LEU A 460 20.66 -10.48 -5.07
C LEU A 460 20.03 -10.79 -3.69
N LEU A 461 19.13 -9.93 -3.25
CA LEU A 461 18.40 -10.11 -2.00
C LEU A 461 17.65 -11.43 -1.93
N SER A 462 16.96 -11.83 -3.00
CA SER A 462 16.12 -13.03 -3.02
C SER A 462 16.89 -14.32 -2.68
N ILE A 463 18.21 -14.30 -2.87
CA ILE A 463 19.10 -15.45 -2.56
C ILE A 463 19.40 -15.50 -1.05
N VAL A 464 19.60 -14.34 -0.44
CA VAL A 464 20.20 -14.22 0.92
C VAL A 464 19.11 -14.08 2.00
N ILE A 465 18.02 -13.38 1.71
CA ILE A 465 17.04 -12.98 2.73
C ILE A 465 16.30 -14.18 3.36
N GLY A 466 15.98 -15.20 2.60
CA GLY A 466 15.27 -16.38 3.10
C GLY A 466 16.05 -17.13 4.19
N PRO A 467 17.30 -17.56 3.96
CA PRO A 467 18.16 -18.15 4.96
C PRO A 467 18.33 -17.27 6.21
N ILE A 468 18.57 -15.95 6.04
CA ILE A 468 18.76 -15.03 7.17
C ILE A 468 17.53 -14.99 8.06
N ILE A 469 16.33 -14.85 7.47
CA ILE A 469 15.09 -14.81 8.25
C ILE A 469 14.85 -16.13 8.99
N ILE A 470 15.09 -17.28 8.34
CA ILE A 470 14.89 -18.58 8.98
C ILE A 470 15.88 -18.77 10.12
N ILE A 471 17.17 -18.53 9.89
CA ILE A 471 18.21 -18.69 10.91
C ILE A 471 18.01 -17.68 12.05
N GLY A 472 17.73 -16.41 11.72
CA GLY A 472 17.48 -15.36 12.71
C GLY A 472 16.22 -15.63 13.54
N PHE A 473 15.17 -16.19 12.97
CA PHE A 473 13.97 -16.55 13.73
C PHE A 473 14.23 -17.75 14.66
N LEU A 474 15.00 -18.74 14.21
CA LEU A 474 15.44 -19.83 15.06
C LEU A 474 16.35 -19.34 16.19
N PHE A 475 17.28 -18.42 15.91
CA PHE A 475 18.11 -17.76 16.91
C PHE A 475 17.26 -17.10 17.99
N ILE A 476 16.21 -16.34 17.60
CA ILE A 476 15.31 -15.69 18.57
C ILE A 476 14.57 -16.70 19.46
N ILE A 477 14.18 -17.84 18.93
CA ILE A 477 13.57 -18.89 19.75
C ILE A 477 14.60 -19.50 20.71
N VAL A 478 15.78 -19.80 20.22
CA VAL A 478 16.84 -20.44 21.01
C VAL A 478 17.36 -19.52 22.11
N ILE A 479 17.51 -18.22 21.83
CA ILE A 479 18.02 -17.25 22.83
C ILE A 479 17.09 -17.08 24.03
N LEU A 480 15.81 -17.38 23.87
CA LEU A 480 14.84 -17.39 24.97
C LEU A 480 14.93 -18.65 25.83
N ILE A 481 15.48 -19.76 25.29
CA ILE A 481 15.55 -21.06 25.96
C ILE A 481 16.92 -21.31 26.51
N ASN A 482 17.98 -21.18 25.72
CA ASN A 482 19.35 -21.45 26.13
C ASN A 482 20.34 -20.55 25.37
N TYR A 483 21.00 -19.67 26.10
CA TYR A 483 21.98 -18.75 25.58
C TYR A 483 23.20 -19.43 24.91
N GLN A 484 23.67 -20.57 25.47
CA GLN A 484 24.87 -21.24 24.95
C GLN A 484 24.68 -21.81 23.57
N ILE A 485 23.48 -22.32 23.25
CA ILE A 485 23.17 -22.88 21.93
C ILE A 485 23.12 -21.77 20.85
N THR A 486 22.87 -20.52 21.26
CA THR A 486 22.84 -19.39 20.30
C THR A 486 24.18 -19.16 19.60
N LYS A 487 25.30 -19.55 20.20
CA LYS A 487 26.63 -19.42 19.60
C LYS A 487 26.73 -20.07 18.21
N LEU A 488 25.96 -21.14 17.95
CA LEU A 488 25.90 -21.81 16.65
C LEU A 488 25.29 -20.92 15.53
N PHE A 489 24.47 -19.94 15.89
CA PHE A 489 23.75 -19.08 14.95
C PHE A 489 24.45 -17.74 14.71
N ILE A 490 25.38 -17.34 15.58
CA ILE A 490 26.00 -16.00 15.55
C ILE A 490 26.75 -15.79 14.24
N GLU A 491 27.69 -16.67 13.88
CA GLU A 491 28.50 -16.49 12.66
C GLU A 491 27.67 -16.52 11.38
N PRO A 492 26.74 -17.48 11.16
CA PRO A 492 25.87 -17.44 10.00
C PRO A 492 25.02 -16.15 9.88
N ILE A 493 24.54 -15.61 11.02
CA ILE A 493 23.79 -14.35 11.05
C ILE A 493 24.69 -13.18 10.67
N LYS A 494 25.88 -13.06 11.27
CA LYS A 494 26.86 -12.01 10.97
C LYS A 494 27.22 -12.00 9.48
N ILE A 495 27.55 -13.16 8.91
CA ILE A 495 27.87 -13.27 7.50
C ILE A 495 26.67 -12.83 6.65
N GLY A 496 25.48 -13.33 6.95
CA GLY A 496 24.26 -12.97 6.22
C GLY A 496 23.99 -11.47 6.24
N ILE A 497 24.06 -10.84 7.40
CA ILE A 497 23.82 -9.39 7.56
C ILE A 497 24.90 -8.57 6.87
N LYS A 498 26.20 -8.95 6.97
CA LYS A 498 27.28 -8.30 6.22
C LYS A 498 27.01 -8.33 4.72
N ILE A 499 26.53 -9.46 4.18
CA ILE A 499 26.16 -9.56 2.77
C ILE A 499 25.00 -8.60 2.45
N LEU A 500 23.97 -8.49 3.32
CA LEU A 500 22.87 -7.54 3.12
C LEU A 500 23.34 -6.10 3.11
N ILE A 501 24.23 -5.72 4.04
CA ILE A 501 24.84 -4.39 4.08
C ILE A 501 25.66 -4.13 2.82
N TYR A 502 26.42 -5.14 2.33
CA TYR A 502 27.16 -5.00 1.10
C TYR A 502 26.25 -4.78 -0.12
N ILE A 503 25.15 -5.52 -0.21
CA ILE A 503 24.13 -5.32 -1.26
C ILE A 503 23.50 -3.93 -1.15
N SER A 504 23.27 -3.41 0.06
CA SER A 504 22.67 -2.08 0.25
C SER A 504 23.56 -0.95 -0.28
N LYS A 505 24.89 -1.18 -0.38
CA LYS A 505 25.82 -0.20 -0.99
C LYS A 505 25.53 0.11 -2.47
N ILE A 506 24.70 -0.70 -3.15
CA ILE A 506 24.12 -0.36 -4.46
C ILE A 506 23.37 0.99 -4.40
N GLY A 507 22.82 1.33 -3.23
CA GLY A 507 22.20 2.63 -2.98
C GLY A 507 23.15 3.84 -3.06
N LYS A 508 24.46 3.62 -2.99
CA LYS A 508 25.48 4.68 -3.16
C LYS A 508 25.87 4.93 -4.61
N LEU A 509 25.40 4.09 -5.55
CA LEU A 509 25.70 4.28 -6.96
C LEU A 509 25.00 5.53 -7.50
N PRO A 510 25.58 6.22 -8.49
CA PRO A 510 24.96 7.38 -9.12
C PRO A 510 23.59 6.99 -9.67
N PHE A 511 22.64 7.91 -9.61
CA PHE A 511 21.23 7.71 -10.01
C PHE A 511 20.48 6.60 -9.25
N SER A 512 20.96 6.16 -8.10
CA SER A 512 20.24 5.17 -7.27
C SER A 512 18.89 5.71 -6.76
N LYS A 513 18.76 7.01 -6.60
CA LYS A 513 17.55 7.71 -6.18
C LYS A 513 17.23 8.81 -7.18
N ILE A 514 16.21 8.59 -7.99
CA ILE A 514 15.71 9.58 -8.95
C ILE A 514 14.49 10.23 -8.36
N TYR A 515 14.50 11.56 -8.25
CA TYR A 515 13.34 12.34 -7.84
C TYR A 515 12.41 12.58 -9.02
N ILE A 516 11.13 12.27 -8.85
CA ILE A 516 10.11 12.40 -9.89
C ILE A 516 8.98 13.27 -9.36
N PRO A 517 8.57 14.31 -10.09
CA PRO A 517 7.41 15.12 -9.73
C PRO A 517 6.16 14.28 -9.56
N THR A 518 5.31 14.68 -8.62
CA THR A 518 4.09 13.94 -8.29
C THR A 518 3.15 13.82 -9.48
N LEU A 519 2.79 12.60 -9.83
CA LEU A 519 1.83 12.35 -10.89
C LEU A 519 0.44 12.90 -10.55
N SER A 520 -0.24 13.51 -11.51
CA SER A 520 -1.65 13.88 -11.34
C SER A 520 -2.52 12.61 -11.23
N LEU A 521 -3.66 12.71 -10.54
CA LEU A 521 -4.62 11.60 -10.47
C LEU A 521 -5.08 11.15 -11.86
N PHE A 522 -5.19 12.07 -12.81
CA PHE A 522 -5.51 11.78 -14.22
C PHE A 522 -4.42 10.97 -14.90
N SER A 523 -3.14 11.31 -14.66
CA SER A 523 -1.99 10.55 -15.20
C SER A 523 -1.94 9.14 -14.60
N ILE A 524 -2.25 8.99 -13.32
CA ILE A 524 -2.34 7.67 -12.66
C ILE A 524 -3.47 6.84 -13.29
N PHE A 525 -4.63 7.45 -13.55
CA PHE A 525 -5.74 6.76 -14.20
C PHE A 525 -5.35 6.30 -15.63
N ILE A 526 -4.72 7.16 -16.42
CA ILE A 526 -4.23 6.81 -17.77
C ILE A 526 -3.21 5.67 -17.69
N TYR A 527 -2.29 5.71 -16.74
CA TYR A 527 -1.29 4.66 -16.55
C TYR A 527 -1.92 3.28 -16.34
N TYR A 528 -2.85 3.17 -15.37
CA TYR A 528 -3.53 1.89 -15.14
C TYR A 528 -4.44 1.49 -16.32
N PHE A 529 -5.05 2.44 -17.00
CA PHE A 529 -5.85 2.18 -18.19
C PHE A 529 -5.00 1.57 -19.33
N ILE A 530 -3.80 2.10 -19.54
CA ILE A 530 -2.82 1.55 -20.50
C ILE A 530 -2.44 0.11 -20.12
N ILE A 531 -2.14 -0.15 -18.83
CA ILE A 531 -1.83 -1.50 -18.35
C ILE A 531 -2.97 -2.47 -18.64
N VAL A 532 -4.21 -2.06 -18.39
CA VAL A 532 -5.39 -2.90 -18.66
C VAL A 532 -5.50 -3.20 -20.16
N ILE A 533 -5.31 -2.21 -21.03
CA ILE A 533 -5.32 -2.40 -22.49
C ILE A 533 -4.22 -3.38 -22.91
N LEU A 534 -2.98 -3.21 -22.41
CA LEU A 534 -1.87 -4.09 -22.72
C LEU A 534 -2.13 -5.55 -22.27
N LEU A 535 -2.71 -5.73 -21.10
CA LEU A 535 -3.08 -7.06 -20.61
C LEU A 535 -4.19 -7.71 -21.43
N VAL A 536 -5.22 -6.93 -21.79
CA VAL A 536 -6.33 -7.44 -22.61
C VAL A 536 -5.84 -7.81 -23.99
N THR A 537 -5.05 -6.96 -24.65
CA THR A 537 -4.47 -7.25 -25.95
C THR A 537 -3.55 -8.45 -25.91
N TYR A 538 -2.64 -8.53 -24.92
CA TYR A 538 -1.79 -9.68 -24.71
C TYR A 538 -2.61 -10.97 -24.56
N LYS A 539 -3.63 -10.99 -23.69
CA LYS A 539 -4.49 -12.14 -23.48
C LYS A 539 -5.24 -12.58 -24.73
N ILE A 540 -5.70 -11.60 -25.55
CA ILE A 540 -6.36 -11.87 -26.83
C ILE A 540 -5.41 -12.59 -27.78
N TYR A 541 -4.14 -12.14 -27.87
CA TYR A 541 -3.17 -12.72 -28.81
C TYR A 541 -2.54 -14.03 -28.33
N SER A 542 -2.33 -14.19 -27.01
CA SER A 542 -1.65 -15.37 -26.43
C SER A 542 -2.54 -16.61 -26.32
N THR A 543 -3.87 -16.48 -26.45
CA THR A 543 -4.79 -17.61 -26.28
C THR A 543 -4.77 -18.51 -27.50
N LYS A 544 -4.35 -19.78 -27.33
CA LYS A 544 -4.27 -20.80 -28.41
C LYS A 544 -5.65 -21.18 -28.98
N LYS A 545 -6.67 -21.24 -28.12
CA LYS A 545 -8.07 -21.53 -28.53
C LYS A 545 -8.95 -20.34 -28.12
N PRO A 546 -9.07 -19.32 -28.98
CA PRO A 546 -9.82 -18.12 -28.65
C PRO A 546 -11.34 -18.37 -28.68
N ASN A 547 -12.06 -17.84 -27.69
CA ASN A 547 -13.51 -17.81 -27.68
C ASN A 547 -14.04 -16.82 -28.73
N MET A 548 -15.33 -16.94 -29.11
CA MET A 548 -15.97 -16.05 -30.10
C MET A 548 -15.81 -14.55 -29.81
N THR A 549 -15.82 -14.15 -28.52
CA THR A 549 -15.55 -12.76 -28.12
C THR A 549 -14.11 -12.32 -28.40
N GLN A 550 -13.13 -13.22 -28.21
CA GLN A 550 -11.71 -12.96 -28.49
C GLN A 550 -11.44 -12.94 -30.00
N ILE A 551 -12.11 -13.79 -30.80
CA ILE A 551 -12.04 -13.76 -32.25
C ILE A 551 -12.59 -12.43 -32.78
N ARG A 552 -13.74 -11.98 -32.28
CA ARG A 552 -14.30 -10.67 -32.62
C ARG A 552 -13.38 -9.50 -32.25
N ALA A 553 -12.76 -9.56 -31.09
CA ALA A 553 -11.78 -8.57 -30.66
C ALA A 553 -10.53 -8.57 -31.55
N LYS A 554 -9.99 -9.75 -31.91
CA LYS A 554 -8.89 -9.88 -32.89
C LYS A 554 -9.25 -9.25 -34.22
N ASN A 555 -10.44 -9.56 -34.74
CA ASN A 555 -10.94 -8.99 -36.03
C ASN A 555 -11.12 -7.47 -35.93
N LEU A 556 -11.59 -6.96 -34.77
CA LEU A 556 -11.71 -5.51 -34.57
C LEU A 556 -10.34 -4.82 -34.57
N ILE A 557 -9.36 -5.42 -33.84
CA ILE A 557 -7.99 -4.90 -33.80
C ILE A 557 -7.36 -4.97 -35.20
N ALA A 558 -7.59 -6.05 -35.97
CA ALA A 558 -7.12 -6.17 -37.34
C ALA A 558 -7.74 -5.13 -38.25
N LEU A 559 -9.04 -4.85 -38.11
CA LEU A 559 -9.72 -3.80 -38.82
C LEU A 559 -9.18 -2.40 -38.48
N ILE A 560 -8.88 -2.13 -37.21
CA ILE A 560 -8.27 -0.87 -36.78
C ILE A 560 -6.87 -0.74 -37.39
N LYS A 561 -6.04 -1.79 -37.31
CA LYS A 561 -4.70 -1.82 -37.94
C LYS A 561 -4.77 -1.60 -39.43
N PHE A 562 -5.71 -2.25 -40.13
CA PHE A 562 -5.93 -2.08 -41.55
C PHE A 562 -6.35 -0.63 -41.90
N LYS A 563 -7.27 -0.04 -41.13
CA LYS A 563 -7.68 1.37 -41.33
C LYS A 563 -6.52 2.33 -41.08
N ILE A 564 -5.71 2.09 -40.04
CA ILE A 564 -4.49 2.90 -39.72
C ILE A 564 -3.49 2.76 -40.87
N LYS A 565 -3.24 1.54 -41.37
CA LYS A 565 -2.32 1.29 -42.50
C LYS A 565 -2.78 1.97 -43.79
N ASN A 566 -4.07 1.87 -44.10
CA ASN A 566 -4.63 2.51 -45.29
C ASN A 566 -4.70 4.05 -45.24
N ASN A 567 -4.74 4.59 -43.99
CA ASN A 567 -4.74 6.03 -43.74
C ASN A 567 -3.45 6.51 -43.09
N ILE A 568 -2.34 5.84 -43.34
CA ILE A 568 -1.09 6.08 -42.62
C ILE A 568 -0.59 7.52 -42.75
N LYS A 569 -0.79 8.14 -43.94
CA LYS A 569 -0.48 9.57 -44.17
C LYS A 569 -1.30 10.46 -43.24
N LYS A 570 -2.64 10.26 -43.19
CA LYS A 570 -3.56 11.04 -42.33
C LYS A 570 -3.23 10.83 -40.83
N VAL A 571 -2.89 9.60 -40.44
CA VAL A 571 -2.48 9.30 -39.06
C VAL A 571 -1.15 9.99 -38.70
N LYS A 572 -0.16 9.95 -39.63
CA LYS A 572 1.12 10.67 -39.42
C LYS A 572 0.88 12.18 -39.33
N THR A 573 0.06 12.74 -40.23
CA THR A 573 -0.28 14.18 -40.17
C THR A 573 -0.97 14.54 -38.85
N LEU A 574 -1.91 13.71 -38.39
CA LEU A 574 -2.57 13.93 -37.10
C LEU A 574 -1.57 13.88 -35.93
N ILE A 575 -0.66 12.92 -35.94
CA ILE A 575 0.41 12.82 -34.88
C ILE A 575 1.28 14.07 -34.95
N ILE A 576 1.70 14.51 -36.14
CA ILE A 576 2.49 15.73 -36.32
C ILE A 576 1.73 16.95 -35.77
N ILE A 577 0.46 17.10 -36.13
CA ILE A 577 -0.38 18.19 -35.63
C ILE A 577 -0.46 18.14 -34.08
N ILE A 578 -0.71 16.96 -33.51
CA ILE A 578 -0.73 16.79 -32.03
C ILE A 578 0.63 17.16 -31.42
N CYS A 579 1.74 16.71 -32.00
CA CYS A 579 3.07 17.09 -31.54
C CYS A 579 3.30 18.60 -31.63
N VAL A 580 2.93 19.24 -32.72
CA VAL A 580 3.04 20.71 -32.91
C VAL A 580 2.18 21.43 -31.85
N VAL A 581 0.95 21.01 -31.65
CA VAL A 581 0.06 21.59 -30.62
C VAL A 581 0.65 21.44 -29.22
N ILE A 582 1.21 20.27 -28.90
CA ILE A 582 1.87 20.06 -27.62
C ILE A 582 3.09 20.99 -27.47
N ILE A 583 3.91 21.10 -28.51
CA ILE A 583 5.06 22.02 -28.53
C ILE A 583 4.59 23.46 -28.34
N LEU A 584 3.56 23.91 -29.08
CA LEU A 584 3.02 25.26 -28.91
C LEU A 584 2.51 25.51 -27.50
N ILE A 585 1.82 24.54 -26.89
CA ILE A 585 1.35 24.64 -25.48
C ILE A 585 2.51 24.77 -24.49
N ILE A 586 3.65 24.10 -24.77
CA ILE A 586 4.85 24.18 -23.91
C ILE A 586 5.47 25.58 -23.97
N PHE A 587 5.43 26.24 -25.15
CA PHE A 587 6.00 27.55 -25.37
C PHE A 587 5.08 28.71 -24.96
N ILE A 588 3.81 28.45 -24.63
CA ILE A 588 2.91 29.50 -24.09
C ILE A 588 3.49 29.98 -22.75
N PRO A 589 3.81 31.28 -22.62
CA PRO A 589 4.26 31.83 -21.36
C PRO A 589 3.19 31.63 -20.28
N ARG A 590 3.60 31.13 -19.15
CA ARG A 590 2.69 30.93 -18.00
C ARG A 590 2.71 32.18 -17.14
N ASN A 591 1.73 32.32 -16.27
CA ASN A 591 1.72 33.39 -15.28
C ASN A 591 2.88 33.20 -14.30
N LEU A 592 3.46 34.30 -13.83
CA LEU A 592 4.33 34.30 -12.66
C LEU A 592 3.59 33.68 -11.46
N LYS A 593 4.22 32.75 -10.78
CA LYS A 593 3.66 32.13 -9.59
C LYS A 593 4.59 32.32 -8.41
N ILE A 594 4.04 32.78 -7.32
CA ILE A 594 4.76 32.93 -6.06
C ILE A 594 4.07 32.04 -5.04
N TYR A 595 4.84 31.19 -4.38
CA TYR A 595 4.36 30.28 -3.36
C TYR A 595 5.07 30.55 -2.05
N PHE A 596 4.33 30.97 -1.04
CA PHE A 596 4.81 31.05 0.33
C PHE A 596 4.65 29.68 0.97
N ILE A 597 5.74 29.12 1.49
CA ILE A 597 5.79 27.77 2.02
C ILE A 597 5.83 27.84 3.55
N ASP A 598 4.89 27.16 4.21
CA ASP A 598 4.92 27.03 5.67
C ASP A 598 6.01 26.01 6.05
N VAL A 599 7.16 26.52 6.45
CA VAL A 599 8.31 25.73 6.93
C VAL A 599 8.34 25.60 8.45
N GLY A 600 7.39 26.25 9.13
CA GLY A 600 7.25 26.25 10.60
C GLY A 600 8.08 27.35 11.25
N GLN A 601 9.39 27.22 11.28
CA GLN A 601 10.32 28.27 11.74
C GLN A 601 11.13 28.80 10.56
N GLY A 602 11.29 30.12 10.43
CA GLY A 602 11.89 30.79 9.29
C GLY A 602 10.93 30.98 8.12
N ASP A 603 11.44 31.51 7.03
CA ASP A 603 10.70 31.83 5.81
C ASP A 603 11.16 30.95 4.63
N SER A 604 10.27 30.72 3.69
CA SER A 604 10.61 30.08 2.42
C SER A 604 9.62 30.48 1.33
N THR A 605 10.13 30.95 0.20
CA THR A 605 9.33 31.39 -0.94
C THR A 605 9.83 30.77 -2.23
N LEU A 606 8.94 30.08 -2.95
CA LEU A 606 9.25 29.54 -4.30
C LEU A 606 8.59 30.43 -5.35
N ILE A 607 9.42 31.03 -6.22
CA ILE A 607 8.97 31.82 -7.37
C ILE A 607 9.17 31.00 -8.63
N VAL A 608 8.15 30.94 -9.46
CA VAL A 608 8.18 30.27 -10.77
C VAL A 608 7.89 31.32 -11.84
N THR A 609 8.86 31.56 -12.69
CA THR A 609 8.77 32.52 -13.78
C THR A 609 7.87 32.03 -14.91
N PRO A 610 7.41 32.93 -15.81
CA PRO A 610 6.61 32.54 -16.98
C PRO A 610 7.27 31.48 -17.88
N HIS A 611 8.59 31.40 -17.90
CA HIS A 611 9.38 30.43 -18.66
C HIS A 611 9.75 29.17 -17.82
N ASN A 612 9.02 28.90 -16.72
CA ASN A 612 9.25 27.76 -15.81
C ASN A 612 10.63 27.73 -15.11
N LYS A 613 11.32 28.87 -15.01
CA LYS A 613 12.50 28.97 -14.16
C LYS A 613 12.06 29.07 -12.71
N THR A 614 12.74 28.35 -11.82
CA THR A 614 12.43 28.25 -10.41
C THR A 614 13.46 28.97 -9.56
N ILE A 615 13.01 29.86 -8.70
CA ILE A 615 13.84 30.62 -7.76
C ILE A 615 13.33 30.28 -6.36
N LEU A 616 14.20 29.79 -5.51
CA LEU A 616 13.90 29.57 -4.09
C LEU A 616 14.55 30.68 -3.27
N ILE A 617 13.77 31.38 -2.45
CA ILE A 617 14.25 32.37 -1.50
C ILE A 617 14.09 31.77 -0.12
N ASP A 618 15.19 31.57 0.59
CA ASP A 618 15.35 30.94 1.88
C ASP A 618 14.75 29.52 1.98
N GLY A 619 15.34 28.68 2.80
CA GLY A 619 14.95 27.28 2.94
C GLY A 619 14.23 26.94 4.24
N GLY A 620 14.21 27.86 5.20
CA GLY A 620 13.75 27.58 6.55
C GLY A 620 14.69 26.67 7.33
N GLY A 621 14.45 26.49 8.59
CA GLY A 621 15.24 25.62 9.44
C GLY A 621 14.90 25.82 10.93
N SER A 622 15.43 24.96 11.79
CA SER A 622 15.42 25.14 13.23
C SER A 622 16.57 24.35 13.85
N GLU A 623 17.41 25.01 14.64
CA GLU A 623 18.50 24.37 15.36
C GLU A 623 18.00 23.37 16.41
N ASN A 624 16.83 23.64 16.96
CA ASN A 624 16.25 22.88 18.05
C ASN A 624 15.35 21.71 17.58
N SER A 625 15.37 21.37 16.29
CA SER A 625 14.55 20.29 15.73
C SER A 625 15.41 19.23 15.06
N ASP A 626 15.08 17.95 15.30
CA ASP A 626 15.62 16.82 14.54
C ASP A 626 14.93 16.70 13.17
N TYR A 627 13.95 17.54 12.87
CA TYR A 627 13.17 17.51 11.65
C TYR A 627 13.90 18.26 10.54
N ASP A 628 14.34 17.53 9.53
CA ASP A 628 14.93 18.10 8.32
C ASP A 628 13.84 18.71 7.43
N ILE A 629 13.74 20.04 7.42
CA ILE A 629 12.75 20.79 6.65
C ILE A 629 13.00 20.64 5.15
N GLY A 630 14.26 20.64 4.72
CA GLY A 630 14.63 20.46 3.32
C GLY A 630 14.12 19.17 2.73
N GLN A 631 14.45 18.04 3.38
CA GLN A 631 14.05 16.72 2.90
C GLN A 631 12.57 16.41 3.13
N ASN A 632 11.97 16.88 4.22
CA ASN A 632 10.63 16.46 4.62
C ASN A 632 9.52 17.47 4.27
N THR A 633 9.85 18.72 3.94
CA THR A 633 8.87 19.75 3.59
C THR A 633 9.13 20.37 2.23
N LEU A 634 10.32 20.97 1.99
CA LEU A 634 10.61 21.71 0.77
C LEU A 634 10.69 20.81 -0.46
N LEU A 635 11.53 19.79 -0.41
CA LEU A 635 11.71 18.87 -1.53
C LEU A 635 10.37 18.22 -1.96
N PRO A 636 9.58 17.63 -1.05
CA PRO A 636 8.25 17.12 -1.42
C PRO A 636 7.31 18.21 -1.97
N TYR A 637 7.34 19.43 -1.41
CA TYR A 637 6.51 20.52 -1.87
C TYR A 637 6.81 20.92 -3.31
N ILE A 638 8.10 21.09 -3.66
CA ILE A 638 8.56 21.45 -4.99
C ILE A 638 8.18 20.37 -6.01
N LEU A 639 8.41 19.09 -5.65
CA LEU A 639 8.04 17.95 -6.48
C LEU A 639 6.51 17.81 -6.64
N ASP A 640 5.74 18.11 -5.61
CA ASP A 640 4.27 18.12 -5.64
C ASP A 640 3.69 19.24 -6.49
N ARG A 641 4.42 20.35 -6.64
CA ARG A 641 4.08 21.42 -7.58
C ARG A 641 4.48 21.09 -9.02
N GLY A 642 5.23 20.02 -9.24
CA GLY A 642 5.61 19.55 -10.58
C GLY A 642 6.97 20.03 -11.05
N TYR A 643 7.79 20.58 -10.15
CA TYR A 643 9.13 21.06 -10.44
C TYR A 643 10.17 20.06 -9.91
N ASN A 644 11.23 19.81 -10.64
CA ASN A 644 12.29 18.84 -10.32
C ASN A 644 13.68 19.46 -10.24
N THR A 645 13.78 20.75 -10.50
CA THR A 645 15.05 21.52 -10.47
C THR A 645 14.78 22.87 -9.81
N ILE A 646 15.78 23.42 -9.15
CA ILE A 646 15.83 24.80 -8.69
C ILE A 646 16.92 25.48 -9.50
N ASP A 647 16.55 26.52 -10.26
CA ASP A 647 17.51 27.23 -11.13
C ASP A 647 18.35 28.24 -10.33
N THR A 648 17.78 28.84 -9.28
CA THR A 648 18.46 29.86 -8.47
C THR A 648 18.01 29.74 -7.02
N ILE A 649 18.94 29.84 -6.08
CA ILE A 649 18.69 29.93 -4.66
C ILE A 649 19.17 31.32 -4.21
N ILE A 650 18.34 32.04 -3.47
CA ILE A 650 18.64 33.34 -2.86
C ILE A 650 18.53 33.15 -1.34
N ILE A 651 19.58 33.48 -0.65
CA ILE A 651 19.66 33.43 0.80
C ILE A 651 19.64 34.86 1.31
N SER A 652 18.66 35.21 2.15
CA SER A 652 18.52 36.57 2.71
C SER A 652 19.63 36.83 3.74
N HIS A 653 19.90 35.86 4.60
CA HIS A 653 20.98 35.89 5.61
C HIS A 653 21.31 34.45 6.07
N PHE A 654 22.45 34.29 6.73
CA PHE A 654 23.01 32.97 7.04
C PHE A 654 22.57 32.37 8.39
N ASP A 655 21.45 32.81 8.94
CA ASP A 655 20.92 32.19 10.17
C ASP A 655 20.32 30.81 9.86
N SER A 656 20.33 29.94 10.85
CA SER A 656 19.94 28.53 10.71
C SER A 656 18.51 28.30 10.27
N ASP A 657 17.62 29.25 10.54
CA ASP A 657 16.21 29.28 10.13
C ASP A 657 15.99 29.73 8.68
N HIS A 658 17.05 30.10 7.95
CA HIS A 658 17.02 30.45 6.53
C HIS A 658 17.84 29.52 5.64
N VAL A 659 19.00 28.99 6.11
CA VAL A 659 20.00 28.28 5.27
C VAL A 659 20.01 26.77 5.48
N ARG A 660 19.57 26.25 6.62
CA ARG A 660 19.78 24.84 6.99
C ARG A 660 19.21 23.83 5.98
N SER A 661 18.16 24.18 5.29
CA SER A 661 17.50 23.32 4.31
C SER A 661 18.14 23.40 2.91
N ASP A 662 18.86 24.49 2.60
CA ASP A 662 19.42 24.72 1.27
C ASP A 662 20.65 23.86 0.99
N CYS A 663 21.33 23.42 2.06
CA CYS A 663 22.50 22.53 1.96
C CYS A 663 22.19 21.14 1.38
N TYR A 664 20.92 20.74 1.26
CA TYR A 664 20.46 19.44 0.79
C TYR A 664 19.81 19.48 -0.61
N MET A 665 19.63 20.65 -1.21
CA MET A 665 19.05 20.86 -2.53
C MET A 665 20.08 21.16 -3.61
#